data_36625a0feccdd51b45870e3506583bc8
#
_entry.id   36625a0feccdd51b45870e3506583bc8
#
_cell.length_a   1.000
_cell.length_b   1.000
_cell.length_c   1.000
_cell.angle_alpha   90.00
_cell.angle_beta   90.00
_cell.angle_gamma   90.00
#
_symmetry.space_group_name_H-M   'P 1'
#
loop_
_entity.id
_entity.type
_entity.pdbx_description
1 polymer ?
#
loop_
_entity_poly.entity_id
_entity_poly.type
_entity_poly.pdbx_seq_one_letter_code
_entity_poly.pdbx_strand_id
1 'polypeptide(L)'
;YKDYVPSHYELGFQLVSYADRRYDEYIGASITRYTSDYPILIFTTQLALNKYYGTSTRQLFRETFSSLNELWDSLPDTGNSPRVVSPPVKIYTTYSHPLYVNDSTLLVLKEDYDRASRFVEIDLHSGQERTVCYTGPVSTRPVFRNGTVVWTEYRQSTVWEQKVDSRLCVMQYGDDRYRQEASFGDGVLYPVLTDDGDLAFVRYHYDGHYSVELHSRERGTLRTHFDESVSLHGLAWDDLTQCFYYIALSDDGMSIGGVDFSGLKGRRFPVTSPAYVTVNNLSAGDGMLYFNSIYSGKDEAHTIDLSTGRQYRISESRYGSFAPSPSPGGEFVALTTYERDGYKTALQEVEYWEEVEWTPVPRNVVNAPLKPWDVPVVDDVVFTEEELNASMEKHPAERYSKAGHLFNLHSWAPLYYSPDRLMENSTLDAQFGATLISQNLLGTTEASLGYGYTLDGHSTVRGRFAYYGWAPKIEVTALWSDHPHQTINTASSPFYTSYYKGNSFDLSVRAYLPLLLSSGYRIRSLVPTLQFNLDNTEIITPEGQSNRASLVLASVQYNEYVRKARLDLQPRWGYTLRASTVSNPFSKLFATAWSVYGRVYTPGLFLHHGLTLAAAYQRTTDVFPMINVIDFQPRGYDQIATTSYFAASADYLFPVAYPDWGVSGVFFLKRISLDLSFQYARYLEPEYFIDLTGTAGNGLQKRGVPRHIYTFGGAVSLDIAPFRMPAE
;
A
#
# COMPACT_ATOMS: atom_id res chain seq x y z
N TYR A 1 15.88 8.04 7.09
CA TYR A 1 14.90 7.51 8.05
C TYR A 1 14.48 8.47 9.16
N LYS A 2 15.14 9.62 9.32
CA LYS A 2 14.73 10.66 10.29
C LYS A 2 13.97 11.79 9.63
N ASP A 3 14.39 12.15 8.43
CA ASP A 3 13.85 13.26 7.66
C ASP A 3 12.90 12.75 6.57
N TYR A 4 11.99 13.61 6.15
CA TYR A 4 11.18 13.38 4.97
C TYR A 4 12.05 13.50 3.72
N VAL A 5 11.99 12.51 2.86
CA VAL A 5 12.59 12.58 1.53
C VAL A 5 11.44 12.71 0.53
N PRO A 6 11.34 13.86 -0.17
CA PRO A 6 10.28 14.06 -1.15
C PRO A 6 10.28 12.98 -2.23
N SER A 7 9.13 12.67 -2.74
CA SER A 7 8.97 11.68 -3.80
C SER A 7 9.62 12.16 -5.12
N HIS A 8 9.83 11.22 -6.04
CA HIS A 8 10.34 11.56 -7.37
C HIS A 8 9.37 12.46 -8.17
N TYR A 9 8.08 12.49 -7.82
CA TYR A 9 7.12 13.42 -8.42
C TYR A 9 7.36 14.86 -7.94
N GLU A 10 7.49 15.06 -6.63
CA GLU A 10 7.75 16.38 -6.05
C GLU A 10 9.09 16.94 -6.48
N LEU A 11 10.16 16.15 -6.38
CA LEU A 11 11.50 16.54 -6.82
C LEU A 11 11.58 16.70 -8.34
N GLY A 12 10.95 15.80 -9.10
CA GLY A 12 10.91 15.83 -10.56
C GLY A 12 10.20 17.08 -11.08
N PHE A 13 9.06 17.43 -10.49
CA PHE A 13 8.35 18.67 -10.83
C PHE A 13 9.25 19.90 -10.69
N GLN A 14 9.96 20.07 -9.58
CA GLN A 14 10.85 21.19 -9.35
C GLN A 14 12.01 21.21 -10.35
N LEU A 15 12.62 20.06 -10.62
CA LEU A 15 13.74 19.94 -11.55
C LEU A 15 13.33 20.25 -13.00
N VAL A 16 12.19 19.70 -13.45
CA VAL A 16 11.69 19.94 -14.81
C VAL A 16 11.25 21.40 -14.95
N SER A 17 10.47 21.94 -14.02
CA SER A 17 10.02 23.33 -14.05
C SER A 17 11.17 24.34 -14.05
N TYR A 18 12.23 24.07 -13.29
CA TYR A 18 13.45 24.91 -13.32
C TYR A 18 14.16 24.81 -14.66
N ALA A 19 14.36 23.59 -15.17
CA ALA A 19 15.09 23.36 -16.40
C ALA A 19 14.37 23.99 -17.61
N ASP A 20 13.05 23.83 -17.68
CA ASP A 20 12.23 24.42 -18.75
C ASP A 20 12.36 25.94 -18.80
N ARG A 21 12.38 26.61 -17.64
CA ARG A 21 12.63 28.08 -17.57
C ARG A 21 14.07 28.45 -17.91
N ARG A 22 15.03 27.64 -17.45
CA ARG A 22 16.47 27.89 -17.62
C ARG A 22 16.90 27.78 -19.08
N TYR A 23 16.34 26.80 -19.80
CA TYR A 23 16.71 26.49 -21.19
C TYR A 23 15.70 27.01 -22.21
N ASP A 24 14.60 27.60 -21.75
CA ASP A 24 13.53 28.12 -22.61
C ASP A 24 12.93 27.06 -23.56
N GLU A 25 12.94 25.78 -23.11
CA GLU A 25 12.55 24.59 -23.88
C GLU A 25 12.03 23.51 -22.98
N TYR A 26 11.06 22.70 -23.48
CA TYR A 26 10.60 21.50 -22.78
C TYR A 26 11.64 20.39 -22.85
N ILE A 27 12.46 20.25 -21.81
CA ILE A 27 13.54 19.28 -21.79
C ILE A 27 13.07 17.83 -21.85
N GLY A 28 11.83 17.55 -21.41
CA GLY A 28 11.23 16.22 -21.47
C GLY A 28 11.18 15.65 -22.87
N ALA A 29 10.89 16.45 -23.89
CA ALA A 29 10.87 16.01 -25.29
C ALA A 29 12.23 15.52 -25.77
N SER A 30 13.28 16.30 -25.49
CA SER A 30 14.66 15.98 -25.88
C SER A 30 15.19 14.72 -25.16
N ILE A 31 14.87 14.57 -23.87
CA ILE A 31 15.24 13.38 -23.07
C ILE A 31 14.51 12.14 -23.60
N THR A 32 13.20 12.24 -23.85
CA THR A 32 12.40 11.12 -24.38
C THR A 32 12.88 10.67 -25.76
N ARG A 33 13.14 11.64 -26.65
CA ARG A 33 13.71 11.34 -27.99
C ARG A 33 15.03 10.61 -27.86
N TYR A 34 15.96 11.10 -27.02
CA TYR A 34 17.25 10.45 -26.81
C TYR A 34 17.10 9.03 -26.27
N THR A 35 16.20 8.82 -25.32
CA THR A 35 15.93 7.50 -24.73
C THR A 35 15.35 6.54 -25.78
N SER A 36 14.48 7.01 -26.66
CA SER A 36 13.92 6.22 -27.76
C SER A 36 14.97 5.86 -28.82
N ASP A 37 15.89 6.77 -29.12
CA ASP A 37 16.96 6.54 -30.09
C ASP A 37 18.01 5.53 -29.56
N TYR A 38 18.19 5.45 -28.23
CA TYR A 38 19.20 4.62 -27.57
C TYR A 38 18.62 3.76 -26.44
N PRO A 39 17.68 2.85 -26.72
CA PRO A 39 16.92 2.13 -25.69
C PRO A 39 17.75 1.14 -24.84
N ILE A 40 18.98 0.79 -25.28
CA ILE A 40 19.86 -0.14 -24.56
C ILE A 40 20.72 0.59 -23.51
N LEU A 41 20.81 1.93 -23.57
CA LEU A 41 21.64 2.69 -22.65
C LEU A 41 20.94 2.88 -21.30
N ILE A 42 21.67 2.68 -20.19
CA ILE A 42 21.13 2.72 -18.84
C ILE A 42 20.94 4.15 -18.31
N PHE A 43 21.79 5.10 -18.70
CA PHE A 43 21.79 6.48 -18.16
C PHE A 43 21.36 7.52 -19.19
N THR A 44 20.31 7.21 -19.94
CA THR A 44 19.85 8.05 -21.08
C THR A 44 19.55 9.48 -20.70
N THR A 45 18.90 9.73 -19.54
CA THR A 45 18.62 11.10 -19.05
C THR A 45 19.90 11.90 -18.84
N GLN A 46 20.93 11.32 -18.20
CA GLN A 46 22.20 11.99 -17.96
C GLN A 46 22.92 12.31 -19.29
N LEU A 47 22.88 11.37 -20.22
CA LEU A 47 23.52 11.52 -21.54
C LEU A 47 22.80 12.58 -22.39
N ALA A 48 21.47 12.61 -22.34
CA ALA A 48 20.65 13.61 -23.01
C ALA A 48 20.92 15.02 -22.46
N LEU A 49 20.93 15.19 -21.14
CA LEU A 49 21.23 16.46 -20.48
C LEU A 49 22.63 16.98 -20.86
N ASN A 50 23.62 16.11 -20.87
CA ASN A 50 24.96 16.48 -21.31
C ASN A 50 25.01 16.88 -22.79
N LYS A 51 24.36 16.11 -23.65
CA LYS A 51 24.39 16.32 -25.10
C LYS A 51 23.70 17.60 -25.55
N TYR A 52 22.49 17.82 -25.02
CA TYR A 52 21.63 18.92 -25.50
C TYR A 52 21.79 20.21 -24.69
N TYR A 53 22.09 20.11 -23.39
CA TYR A 53 22.08 21.25 -22.45
C TYR A 53 23.43 21.51 -21.77
N GLY A 54 24.45 20.68 -22.02
CA GLY A 54 25.77 20.85 -21.41
C GLY A 54 25.79 20.74 -19.88
N THR A 55 24.76 20.08 -19.29
CA THR A 55 24.61 19.96 -17.85
C THR A 55 24.49 18.51 -17.38
N SER A 56 24.56 18.28 -16.11
CA SER A 56 24.36 16.98 -15.48
C SER A 56 23.14 17.02 -14.53
N THR A 57 22.53 15.86 -14.29
CA THR A 57 21.44 15.73 -13.30
C THR A 57 21.84 16.30 -11.94
N ARG A 58 23.09 16.10 -11.51
CA ARG A 58 23.61 16.64 -10.24
C ARG A 58 23.76 18.14 -10.24
N GLN A 59 24.19 18.72 -11.35
CA GLN A 59 24.31 20.17 -11.49
C GLN A 59 22.93 20.82 -11.55
N LEU A 60 22.02 20.28 -12.37
CA LEU A 60 20.65 20.73 -12.46
C LEU A 60 19.96 20.70 -11.08
N PHE A 61 20.11 19.61 -10.31
CA PHE A 61 19.59 19.51 -8.95
C PHE A 61 20.12 20.64 -8.06
N ARG A 62 21.42 20.92 -8.09
CA ARG A 62 22.04 21.99 -7.28
C ARG A 62 21.49 23.36 -7.66
N GLU A 63 21.44 23.67 -8.95
CA GLU A 63 20.95 24.97 -9.45
C GLU A 63 19.47 25.17 -9.09
N THR A 64 18.64 24.14 -9.28
CA THR A 64 17.21 24.16 -8.92
C THR A 64 17.01 24.49 -7.44
N PHE A 65 17.66 23.76 -6.56
CA PHE A 65 17.44 23.94 -5.12
C PHE A 65 18.14 25.18 -4.55
N SER A 66 19.21 25.65 -5.18
CA SER A 66 19.77 26.98 -4.84
C SER A 66 18.77 28.08 -5.18
N SER A 67 18.17 28.04 -6.37
CA SER A 67 17.15 29.02 -6.79
C SER A 67 15.90 28.96 -5.91
N LEU A 68 15.46 27.78 -5.52
CA LEU A 68 14.33 27.63 -4.59
C LEU A 68 14.65 28.14 -3.19
N ASN A 69 15.86 27.90 -2.68
CA ASN A 69 16.28 28.44 -1.38
C ASN A 69 16.29 29.97 -1.40
N GLU A 70 16.80 30.62 -2.46
CA GLU A 70 16.74 32.05 -2.61
C GLU A 70 15.29 32.57 -2.61
N LEU A 71 14.38 31.89 -3.30
CA LEU A 71 12.96 32.20 -3.30
C LEU A 71 12.36 32.08 -1.89
N TRP A 72 12.59 30.96 -1.22
CA TRP A 72 12.03 30.70 0.12
C TRP A 72 12.60 31.63 1.19
N ASP A 73 13.87 32.02 1.07
CA ASP A 73 14.50 33.00 1.98
C ASP A 73 13.95 34.40 1.76
N SER A 74 13.42 34.69 0.56
CA SER A 74 12.79 35.98 0.26
C SER A 74 11.34 36.08 0.76
N LEU A 75 10.70 34.95 1.18
CA LEU A 75 9.35 34.99 1.72
C LEU A 75 9.32 35.74 3.05
N PRO A 76 8.40 36.71 3.21
CA PRO A 76 8.33 37.51 4.42
C PRO A 76 8.00 36.65 5.64
N ASP A 77 8.69 36.93 6.74
CA ASP A 77 8.26 36.50 8.06
C ASP A 77 7.39 37.62 8.65
N THR A 78 6.10 37.41 8.67
CA THR A 78 5.10 38.46 8.91
C THR A 78 4.87 38.77 10.39
N GLY A 79 5.50 38.01 11.29
CA GLY A 79 5.31 38.20 12.74
C GLY A 79 3.98 37.75 13.30
N ASN A 80 3.01 37.44 12.43
CA ASN A 80 1.66 36.94 12.80
C ASN A 80 1.51 35.44 12.55
N SER A 81 2.62 34.70 12.49
CA SER A 81 2.58 33.26 12.29
C SER A 81 1.90 32.55 13.44
N PRO A 82 1.03 31.57 13.18
CA PRO A 82 0.34 30.81 14.22
C PRO A 82 1.30 30.18 15.23
N ARG A 83 0.96 30.24 16.51
CA ARG A 83 1.78 29.70 17.59
C ARG A 83 1.72 28.17 17.63
N VAL A 84 2.82 27.50 17.36
CA VAL A 84 2.93 26.03 17.45
C VAL A 84 2.71 25.56 18.89
N VAL A 85 1.83 24.55 19.06
CA VAL A 85 1.47 23.95 20.35
C VAL A 85 1.75 22.45 20.42
N SER A 86 2.00 21.80 19.29
CA SER A 86 2.44 20.41 19.29
C SER A 86 3.86 20.28 19.88
N PRO A 87 4.14 19.17 20.60
CA PRO A 87 5.45 18.99 21.24
C PRO A 87 6.58 18.87 20.22
N PRO A 88 7.81 19.25 20.62
CA PRO A 88 8.99 19.12 19.75
C PRO A 88 9.29 17.64 19.45
N VAL A 89 9.72 17.35 18.22
CA VAL A 89 9.96 15.98 17.76
C VAL A 89 11.38 15.80 17.27
N LYS A 90 11.87 14.54 17.24
CA LYS A 90 13.22 14.18 16.78
C LYS A 90 13.24 13.57 15.38
N ILE A 91 12.10 13.20 14.86
CA ILE A 91 11.89 12.60 13.55
C ILE A 91 10.75 13.30 12.86
N TYR A 92 10.70 13.21 11.54
CA TYR A 92 9.61 13.77 10.76
C TYR A 92 8.26 13.29 11.29
N THR A 93 7.41 14.25 11.69
CA THR A 93 6.13 13.99 12.35
C THR A 93 5.08 14.95 11.83
N THR A 94 3.96 14.40 11.41
CA THR A 94 2.77 15.13 10.98
C THR A 94 1.72 15.08 12.08
N TYR A 95 1.26 16.26 12.50
CA TYR A 95 0.05 16.46 13.29
C TYR A 95 -0.97 17.15 12.39
N SER A 96 -2.08 16.50 12.12
CA SER A 96 -3.10 17.01 11.20
C SER A 96 -4.50 16.99 11.82
N HIS A 97 -5.40 17.77 11.25
CA HIS A 97 -6.81 17.84 11.64
C HIS A 97 -7.03 18.07 13.15
N PRO A 98 -6.55 19.18 13.71
CA PRO A 98 -6.79 19.47 15.11
C PRO A 98 -8.29 19.64 15.38
N LEU A 99 -8.78 19.04 16.46
CA LEU A 99 -10.16 19.09 16.92
C LEU A 99 -10.18 19.49 18.39
N TYR A 100 -10.91 20.53 18.75
CA TYR A 100 -11.10 20.88 20.14
C TYR A 100 -11.99 19.84 20.84
N VAL A 101 -11.48 19.26 21.92
CA VAL A 101 -12.28 18.47 22.87
C VAL A 101 -12.91 19.41 23.91
N ASN A 102 -12.14 20.39 24.32
CA ASN A 102 -12.51 21.52 25.17
C ASN A 102 -11.48 22.64 24.97
N ASP A 103 -11.59 23.76 25.64
CA ASP A 103 -10.70 24.93 25.47
C ASP A 103 -9.23 24.66 25.79
N SER A 104 -8.93 23.58 26.52
CA SER A 104 -7.56 23.23 26.94
C SER A 104 -6.99 21.96 26.29
N THR A 105 -7.76 21.23 25.48
CA THR A 105 -7.35 19.94 24.94
C THR A 105 -7.71 19.80 23.47
N LEU A 106 -6.71 19.46 22.66
CA LEU A 106 -6.88 19.11 21.25
C LEU A 106 -6.74 17.62 21.03
N LEU A 107 -7.61 17.04 20.21
CA LEU A 107 -7.45 15.72 19.60
C LEU A 107 -6.91 15.90 18.18
N VAL A 108 -5.80 15.22 17.85
CA VAL A 108 -5.06 15.42 16.60
C VAL A 108 -4.69 14.08 15.99
N LEU A 109 -4.77 13.95 14.68
CA LEU A 109 -4.23 12.79 13.96
C LEU A 109 -2.70 12.94 13.85
N LYS A 110 -1.97 11.97 14.40
CA LYS A 110 -0.50 11.93 14.38
C LYS A 110 0.02 10.81 13.51
N GLU A 111 0.93 11.13 12.62
CA GLU A 111 1.66 10.21 11.76
C GLU A 111 3.16 10.47 11.88
N ASP A 112 3.92 9.46 12.23
CA ASP A 112 5.37 9.52 12.35
C ASP A 112 6.03 8.20 11.90
N TYR A 113 7.35 8.17 11.88
CA TYR A 113 8.11 6.99 11.46
C TYR A 113 8.27 5.95 12.58
N ASP A 114 8.01 6.33 13.84
CA ASP A 114 8.18 5.46 15.01
C ASP A 114 6.97 4.58 15.29
N ARG A 115 5.75 5.05 14.96
CA ARG A 115 4.50 4.36 15.26
C ARG A 115 3.50 4.50 14.13
N ALA A 116 2.56 3.58 14.06
CA ALA A 116 1.44 3.66 13.13
C ALA A 116 0.57 4.92 13.41
N SER A 117 -0.20 5.31 12.40
CA SER A 117 -1.16 6.43 12.48
C SER A 117 -2.11 6.27 13.66
N ARG A 118 -2.33 7.36 14.40
CA ARG A 118 -3.10 7.36 15.65
C ARG A 118 -3.66 8.72 16.00
N PHE A 119 -4.75 8.73 16.73
CA PHE A 119 -5.16 9.94 17.43
C PHE A 119 -4.34 10.11 18.72
N VAL A 120 -3.92 11.35 18.93
CA VAL A 120 -3.28 11.81 20.17
C VAL A 120 -4.04 13.01 20.71
N GLU A 121 -4.14 13.13 22.02
CA GLU A 121 -4.57 14.35 22.66
C GLU A 121 -3.36 15.19 23.08
N ILE A 122 -3.48 16.50 22.94
CA ILE A 122 -2.46 17.49 23.33
C ILE A 122 -3.11 18.40 24.37
N ASP A 123 -2.55 18.45 25.56
CA ASP A 123 -2.91 19.40 26.59
C ASP A 123 -2.23 20.75 26.31
N LEU A 124 -3.01 21.80 26.10
CA LEU A 124 -2.53 23.12 25.68
C LEU A 124 -1.79 23.88 26.79
N HIS A 125 -1.98 23.51 28.07
CA HIS A 125 -1.29 24.13 29.19
C HIS A 125 0.08 23.50 29.44
N SER A 126 0.16 22.17 29.42
CA SER A 126 1.41 21.45 29.69
C SER A 126 2.22 21.11 28.46
N GLY A 127 1.61 21.15 27.24
CA GLY A 127 2.21 20.69 26.00
C GLY A 127 2.45 19.18 25.93
N GLN A 128 1.88 18.40 26.88
CA GLN A 128 2.02 16.95 26.90
C GLN A 128 1.08 16.28 25.93
N GLU A 129 1.53 15.18 25.31
CA GLU A 129 0.68 14.36 24.44
C GLU A 129 0.42 12.98 25.03
N ARG A 130 -0.78 12.45 24.82
CA ARG A 130 -1.19 11.08 25.13
C ARG A 130 -1.80 10.41 23.91
N THR A 131 -1.37 9.18 23.59
CA THR A 131 -2.02 8.37 22.55
C THR A 131 -3.40 7.94 23.01
N VAL A 132 -4.41 8.20 22.18
CA VAL A 132 -5.81 7.79 22.40
C VAL A 132 -6.06 6.44 21.74
N CYS A 133 -5.98 6.35 20.41
CA CYS A 133 -6.15 5.08 19.70
C CYS A 133 -5.39 5.06 18.38
N TYR A 134 -4.99 3.86 17.94
CA TYR A 134 -4.41 3.64 16.61
C TYR A 134 -5.51 3.55 15.56
N THR A 135 -5.29 4.15 14.39
CA THR A 135 -6.25 4.19 13.28
C THR A 135 -5.81 3.34 12.10
N GLY A 136 -6.75 3.03 11.21
CA GLY A 136 -6.47 2.64 9.83
C GLY A 136 -6.09 3.86 8.99
N PRO A 137 -6.05 3.73 7.65
CA PRO A 137 -5.80 4.86 6.75
C PRO A 137 -7.02 5.79 6.75
N VAL A 138 -6.93 6.89 7.48
CA VAL A 138 -7.97 7.92 7.54
C VAL A 138 -8.13 8.54 6.15
N SER A 139 -9.38 8.62 5.65
CA SER A 139 -9.66 9.08 4.28
C SER A 139 -10.22 10.49 4.20
N THR A 140 -10.94 10.94 5.21
CA THR A 140 -11.50 12.29 5.26
C THR A 140 -11.32 12.90 6.64
N ARG A 141 -11.48 14.23 6.72
CA ARG A 141 -11.34 14.99 7.97
C ARG A 141 -12.20 14.38 9.09
N PRO A 142 -11.64 14.08 10.28
CA PRO A 142 -12.41 13.69 11.45
C PRO A 142 -13.18 14.88 12.02
N VAL A 143 -14.26 14.57 12.77
CA VAL A 143 -15.08 15.55 13.48
C VAL A 143 -15.31 15.08 14.91
N PHE A 144 -15.20 15.99 15.86
CA PHE A 144 -15.54 15.78 17.25
C PHE A 144 -16.78 16.62 17.62
N ARG A 145 -17.80 16.00 18.20
CA ARG A 145 -18.98 16.69 18.76
C ARG A 145 -19.62 15.85 19.87
N ASN A 146 -19.99 16.49 20.95
CA ASN A 146 -20.71 15.88 22.10
C ASN A 146 -20.02 14.58 22.60
N GLY A 147 -18.71 14.63 22.77
CA GLY A 147 -17.93 13.48 23.26
C GLY A 147 -17.76 12.33 22.23
N THR A 148 -18.19 12.53 20.99
CA THR A 148 -18.08 11.52 19.94
C THR A 148 -17.14 12.00 18.82
N VAL A 149 -16.24 11.13 18.40
CA VAL A 149 -15.38 11.34 17.23
C VAL A 149 -15.88 10.48 16.08
N VAL A 150 -16.08 11.08 14.92
CA VAL A 150 -16.43 10.38 13.68
C VAL A 150 -15.41 10.70 12.58
N TRP A 151 -15.03 9.68 11.82
CA TRP A 151 -14.14 9.82 10.65
C TRP A 151 -14.38 8.69 9.68
N THR A 152 -13.69 8.68 8.56
CA THR A 152 -13.71 7.58 7.62
C THR A 152 -12.33 6.99 7.38
N GLU A 153 -12.28 5.69 7.14
CA GLU A 153 -11.07 4.97 6.80
C GLU A 153 -11.21 4.27 5.46
N TYR A 154 -10.13 4.26 4.67
CA TYR A 154 -10.07 3.42 3.48
C TYR A 154 -10.13 1.94 3.86
N ARG A 155 -10.98 1.22 3.16
CA ARG A 155 -11.14 -0.22 3.31
C ARG A 155 -11.04 -0.90 1.96
N GLN A 156 -10.11 -1.81 1.85
CA GLN A 156 -9.98 -2.67 0.69
C GLN A 156 -11.11 -3.70 0.67
N SER A 157 -11.64 -4.00 -0.52
CA SER A 157 -12.63 -5.06 -0.69
C SER A 157 -12.09 -6.41 -0.20
N THR A 158 -12.96 -7.24 0.36
CA THR A 158 -12.57 -8.56 0.87
C THR A 158 -12.00 -9.47 -0.23
N VAL A 159 -12.44 -9.32 -1.47
CA VAL A 159 -12.10 -10.21 -2.58
C VAL A 159 -11.31 -9.51 -3.69
N TRP A 160 -11.61 -8.23 -3.95
CA TRP A 160 -11.06 -7.47 -5.07
C TRP A 160 -10.03 -6.46 -4.61
N GLU A 161 -8.75 -6.75 -4.83
CA GLU A 161 -7.61 -5.93 -4.36
C GLU A 161 -7.62 -4.51 -4.93
N GLN A 162 -8.12 -4.33 -6.15
CA GLN A 162 -8.18 -3.02 -6.82
C GLN A 162 -9.36 -2.17 -6.33
N LYS A 163 -10.32 -2.76 -5.61
CA LYS A 163 -11.48 -2.03 -5.11
C LYS A 163 -11.22 -1.55 -3.68
N VAL A 164 -11.19 -0.22 -3.53
CA VAL A 164 -11.05 0.45 -2.24
C VAL A 164 -12.28 1.33 -2.02
N ASP A 165 -12.87 1.19 -0.87
CA ASP A 165 -14.01 1.98 -0.42
C ASP A 165 -13.64 2.75 0.86
N SER A 166 -14.50 3.69 1.28
CA SER A 166 -14.41 4.36 2.56
C SER A 166 -15.49 3.87 3.50
N ARG A 167 -15.16 3.76 4.79
CA ARG A 167 -16.09 3.29 5.82
C ARG A 167 -16.07 4.22 7.04
N LEU A 168 -17.25 4.47 7.56
CA LEU A 168 -17.45 5.27 8.77
C LEU A 168 -16.84 4.58 9.99
N CYS A 169 -16.11 5.35 10.78
CA CYS A 169 -15.57 4.98 12.09
C CYS A 169 -16.16 5.90 13.17
N VAL A 170 -16.47 5.34 14.34
CA VAL A 170 -17.05 6.05 15.46
C VAL A 170 -16.33 5.67 16.75
N MET A 171 -15.97 6.66 17.56
CA MET A 171 -15.35 6.50 18.86
C MET A 171 -16.04 7.41 19.89
N GLN A 172 -16.38 6.87 21.06
CA GLN A 172 -16.69 7.69 22.22
C GLN A 172 -15.38 8.13 22.85
N TYR A 173 -15.23 9.42 23.04
CA TYR A 173 -14.01 9.96 23.65
C TYR A 173 -13.89 9.48 25.11
N GLY A 174 -12.73 8.97 25.48
CA GLY A 174 -12.46 8.32 26.75
C GLY A 174 -12.54 6.79 26.74
N ASP A 175 -13.13 6.18 25.71
CA ASP A 175 -13.16 4.72 25.56
C ASP A 175 -11.87 4.12 24.97
N ASP A 176 -11.02 4.94 24.36
CA ASP A 176 -9.78 4.57 23.66
C ASP A 176 -9.94 3.45 22.61
N ARG A 177 -11.19 3.15 22.22
CA ARG A 177 -11.58 2.14 21.24
C ARG A 177 -12.59 2.70 20.26
N TYR A 178 -12.46 2.33 19.00
CA TYR A 178 -13.42 2.69 17.98
C TYR A 178 -13.98 1.46 17.26
N ARG A 179 -15.11 1.65 16.61
CA ARG A 179 -15.73 0.65 15.75
C ARG A 179 -15.95 1.21 14.35
N GLN A 180 -15.86 0.34 13.36
CA GLN A 180 -16.31 0.65 12.01
C GLN A 180 -17.80 0.32 11.90
N GLU A 181 -18.61 1.32 11.53
CA GLU A 181 -20.06 1.17 11.36
C GLU A 181 -20.38 0.58 9.99
N ALA A 182 -20.71 -0.72 10.00
CA ALA A 182 -21.07 -1.44 8.77
C ALA A 182 -22.49 -1.12 8.28
N SER A 183 -23.37 -0.62 9.15
CA SER A 183 -24.77 -0.33 8.85
C SER A 183 -24.98 0.72 7.77
N PHE A 184 -24.03 1.64 7.61
CA PHE A 184 -24.09 2.67 6.56
C PHE A 184 -23.48 2.23 5.22
N GLY A 185 -22.88 1.03 5.17
CA GLY A 185 -22.23 0.52 3.95
C GLY A 185 -20.94 1.23 3.59
N ASP A 186 -20.56 1.11 2.32
CA ASP A 186 -19.35 1.69 1.75
C ASP A 186 -19.64 3.03 1.03
N GLY A 187 -18.61 3.80 0.69
CA GLY A 187 -18.72 5.08 0.00
C GLY A 187 -19.09 6.27 0.90
N VAL A 188 -18.93 6.14 2.23
CA VAL A 188 -19.15 7.22 3.20
C VAL A 188 -17.92 8.13 3.25
N LEU A 189 -18.11 9.43 3.07
CA LEU A 189 -17.07 10.46 3.09
C LEU A 189 -17.52 11.62 3.97
N TYR A 190 -16.59 12.37 4.57
CA TYR A 190 -16.82 13.61 5.31
C TYR A 190 -17.99 13.52 6.33
N PRO A 191 -17.93 12.59 7.30
CA PRO A 191 -18.99 12.47 8.30
C PRO A 191 -19.00 13.66 9.24
N VAL A 192 -20.21 14.11 9.62
CA VAL A 192 -20.44 15.17 10.63
C VAL A 192 -21.58 14.78 11.56
N LEU A 193 -21.54 15.31 12.77
CA LEU A 193 -22.59 15.15 13.78
C LEU A 193 -23.29 16.48 14.01
N THR A 194 -24.61 16.46 14.16
CA THR A 194 -25.40 17.59 14.66
C THR A 194 -25.37 17.64 16.18
N ASP A 195 -25.88 18.71 16.76
CA ASP A 195 -25.99 18.86 18.23
C ASP A 195 -26.91 17.82 18.87
N ASP A 196 -27.96 17.41 18.17
CA ASP A 196 -28.88 16.35 18.58
C ASP A 196 -28.29 14.94 18.43
N GLY A 197 -27.08 14.84 17.90
CA GLY A 197 -26.36 13.57 17.65
C GLY A 197 -26.82 12.80 16.41
N ASP A 198 -27.54 13.47 15.50
CA ASP A 198 -27.83 12.96 14.19
C ASP A 198 -26.53 12.94 13.34
N LEU A 199 -26.39 11.95 12.47
CA LEU A 199 -25.22 11.75 11.63
C LEU A 199 -25.51 12.16 10.19
N ALA A 200 -24.68 13.02 9.61
CA ALA A 200 -24.70 13.29 8.18
C ALA A 200 -23.36 12.98 7.54
N PHE A 201 -23.36 12.69 6.24
CA PHE A 201 -22.15 12.45 5.47
C PHE A 201 -22.40 12.64 3.97
N VAL A 202 -21.32 12.79 3.22
CA VAL A 202 -21.33 12.70 1.78
C VAL A 202 -21.27 11.21 1.40
N ARG A 203 -22.12 10.77 0.48
CA ARG A 203 -22.02 9.46 -0.13
C ARG A 203 -21.57 9.56 -1.57
N TYR A 204 -20.55 8.78 -1.91
CA TYR A 204 -20.18 8.50 -3.29
C TYR A 204 -20.90 7.25 -3.78
N HIS A 205 -21.56 7.34 -4.91
CA HIS A 205 -22.25 6.23 -5.56
C HIS A 205 -21.42 5.71 -6.75
N TYR A 206 -21.47 4.40 -6.99
CA TYR A 206 -20.67 3.77 -8.07
C TYR A 206 -21.07 4.19 -9.49
N ASP A 207 -22.22 4.82 -9.65
CA ASP A 207 -22.67 5.45 -10.90
C ASP A 207 -22.09 6.85 -11.14
N GLY A 208 -21.23 7.34 -10.24
CA GLY A 208 -20.57 8.64 -10.35
C GLY A 208 -21.25 9.78 -9.59
N HIS A 209 -22.45 9.57 -9.09
CA HIS A 209 -23.18 10.59 -8.34
C HIS A 209 -22.67 10.76 -6.91
N TYR A 210 -22.92 11.95 -6.36
CA TYR A 210 -22.77 12.24 -4.93
C TYR A 210 -24.12 12.58 -4.32
N SER A 211 -24.26 12.30 -3.03
CA SER A 211 -25.38 12.79 -2.22
C SER A 211 -24.91 13.21 -0.83
N VAL A 212 -25.63 14.17 -0.25
CA VAL A 212 -25.56 14.43 1.20
C VAL A 212 -26.71 13.66 1.85
N GLU A 213 -26.39 12.81 2.80
CA GLU A 213 -27.33 12.01 3.58
C GLU A 213 -27.33 12.44 5.03
N LEU A 214 -28.52 12.68 5.61
CA LEU A 214 -28.75 12.90 7.02
C LEU A 214 -29.50 11.70 7.60
N HIS A 215 -28.93 11.05 8.59
CA HIS A 215 -29.50 9.93 9.33
C HIS A 215 -29.96 10.42 10.70
N SER A 216 -31.23 10.85 10.76
CA SER A 216 -31.86 11.32 11.99
C SER A 216 -32.58 10.19 12.70
N ARG A 217 -32.47 10.17 14.04
CA ARG A 217 -33.18 9.18 14.87
C ARG A 217 -34.70 9.35 14.80
N GLU A 218 -35.17 10.59 14.64
CA GLU A 218 -36.58 10.89 14.60
C GLU A 218 -37.19 10.84 13.21
N ARG A 219 -36.44 11.37 12.20
CA ARG A 219 -36.95 11.56 10.83
C ARG A 219 -36.49 10.50 9.84
N GLY A 220 -35.66 9.53 10.27
CA GLY A 220 -35.06 8.54 9.38
C GLY A 220 -34.00 9.13 8.48
N THR A 221 -33.83 8.58 7.27
CA THR A 221 -32.79 9.01 6.33
C THR A 221 -33.33 10.01 5.34
N LEU A 222 -32.78 11.20 5.33
CA LEU A 222 -33.05 12.27 4.35
C LEU A 222 -31.85 12.38 3.40
N ARG A 223 -32.12 12.69 2.11
CA ARG A 223 -31.08 12.73 1.08
C ARG A 223 -31.26 13.89 0.12
N THR A 224 -30.14 14.44 -0.34
CA THR A 224 -30.06 15.39 -1.46
C THR A 224 -29.03 14.86 -2.45
N HIS A 225 -29.43 14.64 -3.69
CA HIS A 225 -28.57 14.18 -4.77
C HIS A 225 -28.00 15.36 -5.55
N PHE A 226 -26.82 15.15 -6.11
CA PHE A 226 -26.11 16.08 -6.99
C PHE A 226 -25.99 15.48 -8.39
N ASP A 227 -25.84 16.34 -9.38
CA ASP A 227 -25.66 15.94 -10.76
C ASP A 227 -24.30 15.23 -10.96
N GLU A 228 -24.18 14.37 -11.98
CA GLU A 228 -22.93 13.63 -12.27
C GLU A 228 -21.71 14.53 -12.49
N SER A 229 -21.93 15.77 -12.96
CA SER A 229 -20.88 16.77 -13.17
C SER A 229 -20.38 17.43 -11.88
N VAL A 230 -20.97 17.11 -10.71
CA VAL A 230 -20.62 17.74 -9.43
C VAL A 230 -20.07 16.71 -8.46
N SER A 231 -18.84 16.89 -8.01
CA SER A 231 -18.24 16.09 -6.93
C SER A 231 -18.16 16.88 -5.62
N LEU A 232 -18.29 16.17 -4.49
CA LEU A 232 -18.28 16.77 -3.15
C LEU A 232 -16.98 16.46 -2.40
N HIS A 233 -16.34 17.50 -1.84
CA HIS A 233 -15.01 17.42 -1.22
C HIS A 233 -14.96 17.89 0.23
N GLY A 234 -16.10 18.03 0.90
CA GLY A 234 -16.21 18.43 2.29
C GLY A 234 -17.65 18.47 2.77
N LEU A 235 -17.85 18.35 4.07
CA LEU A 235 -19.12 18.58 4.74
C LEU A 235 -18.86 19.14 6.14
N ALA A 236 -19.62 20.12 6.56
CA ALA A 236 -19.59 20.72 7.89
C ALA A 236 -21.00 21.01 8.37
N TRP A 237 -21.22 20.99 9.67
CA TRP A 237 -22.48 21.39 10.33
C TRP A 237 -22.28 22.68 11.10
N ASP A 238 -23.18 23.63 10.93
CA ASP A 238 -23.22 24.84 11.72
C ASP A 238 -24.49 24.88 12.57
N ASP A 239 -24.29 25.01 13.87
CA ASP A 239 -25.36 24.97 14.90
C ASP A 239 -26.18 26.25 14.97
N LEU A 240 -25.62 27.39 14.56
CA LEU A 240 -26.37 28.65 14.55
C LEU A 240 -27.37 28.70 13.39
N THR A 241 -26.94 28.32 12.19
CA THR A 241 -27.81 28.31 11.00
C THR A 241 -28.65 27.04 10.85
N GLN A 242 -28.33 25.97 11.60
CA GLN A 242 -28.95 24.65 11.50
C GLN A 242 -28.88 24.07 10.06
N CYS A 243 -27.75 24.32 9.37
CA CYS A 243 -27.51 23.91 8.01
C CYS A 243 -26.21 23.10 7.85
N PHE A 244 -26.19 22.25 6.86
CA PHE A 244 -24.96 21.59 6.40
C PHE A 244 -24.32 22.39 5.28
N TYR A 245 -23.01 22.52 5.30
CA TYR A 245 -22.22 23.19 4.27
C TYR A 245 -21.29 22.19 3.60
N TYR A 246 -21.13 22.29 2.29
CA TYR A 246 -20.32 21.38 1.48
C TYR A 246 -19.41 22.14 0.52
N ILE A 247 -18.29 21.52 0.15
CA ILE A 247 -17.45 21.94 -0.97
C ILE A 247 -17.87 21.17 -2.21
N ALA A 248 -18.21 21.87 -3.29
CA ALA A 248 -18.52 21.30 -4.59
C ALA A 248 -17.42 21.64 -5.60
N LEU A 249 -17.08 20.68 -6.45
CA LEU A 249 -16.27 20.87 -7.64
C LEU A 249 -17.13 20.56 -8.85
N SER A 250 -17.18 21.49 -9.80
CA SER A 250 -17.86 21.40 -11.08
C SER A 250 -16.93 21.86 -12.22
N ASP A 251 -17.42 21.86 -13.44
CA ASP A 251 -16.69 22.40 -14.61
C ASP A 251 -16.35 23.89 -14.45
N ASP A 252 -17.14 24.63 -13.68
CA ASP A 252 -16.91 26.07 -13.40
C ASP A 252 -15.92 26.30 -12.23
N GLY A 253 -15.38 25.23 -11.63
CA GLY A 253 -14.45 25.29 -10.50
C GLY A 253 -15.05 24.87 -9.16
N MET A 254 -14.37 25.25 -8.06
CA MET A 254 -14.81 24.93 -6.70
C MET A 254 -15.69 26.01 -6.12
N SER A 255 -16.70 25.61 -5.32
CA SER A 255 -17.59 26.52 -4.59
C SER A 255 -17.97 25.92 -3.23
N ILE A 256 -18.47 26.77 -2.34
CA ILE A 256 -19.12 26.35 -1.11
C ILE A 256 -20.63 26.55 -1.28
N GLY A 257 -21.40 25.51 -0.95
CA GLY A 257 -22.87 25.55 -0.90
C GLY A 257 -23.40 25.06 0.43
N GLY A 258 -24.69 25.27 0.64
CA GLY A 258 -25.38 24.80 1.82
C GLY A 258 -26.54 23.86 1.49
N VAL A 259 -26.92 23.02 2.47
CA VAL A 259 -28.11 22.15 2.45
C VAL A 259 -28.90 22.33 3.74
N ASP A 260 -30.17 22.72 3.60
CA ASP A 260 -31.14 22.81 4.71
C ASP A 260 -32.06 21.57 4.65
N PHE A 261 -32.07 20.78 5.71
CA PHE A 261 -32.94 19.61 5.89
C PHE A 261 -34.13 19.90 6.82
N SER A 262 -34.56 21.15 6.99
CA SER A 262 -35.77 21.47 7.74
C SER A 262 -37.03 20.79 7.14
N GLY A 263 -37.06 20.56 5.83
CA GLY A 263 -38.08 19.81 5.12
C GLY A 263 -37.78 18.32 4.95
N LEU A 264 -38.65 17.62 4.18
CA LEU A 264 -38.49 16.19 3.84
C LEU A 264 -37.38 15.95 2.80
N LYS A 265 -36.98 16.97 2.06
CA LYS A 265 -35.87 16.94 1.11
C LYS A 265 -34.92 18.08 1.42
N GLY A 266 -33.63 17.84 1.28
CA GLY A 266 -32.63 18.88 1.46
C GLY A 266 -32.76 19.98 0.39
N ARG A 267 -32.87 21.22 0.84
CA ARG A 267 -32.89 22.41 -0.04
C ARG A 267 -31.46 22.95 -0.16
N ARG A 268 -30.92 22.93 -1.37
CA ARG A 268 -29.58 23.46 -1.67
C ARG A 268 -29.61 24.98 -1.86
N PHE A 269 -28.57 25.67 -1.46
CA PHE A 269 -28.35 27.10 -1.70
C PHE A 269 -26.85 27.40 -1.86
N PRO A 270 -26.46 28.39 -2.69
CA PRO A 270 -25.08 28.79 -2.87
C PRO A 270 -24.62 29.65 -1.67
N VAL A 271 -23.32 29.52 -1.30
CA VAL A 271 -22.62 30.40 -0.37
C VAL A 271 -21.57 31.21 -1.12
N THR A 272 -20.77 30.57 -1.97
CA THR A 272 -19.81 31.24 -2.87
C THR A 272 -20.11 30.92 -4.34
N SER A 273 -19.67 31.78 -5.24
CA SER A 273 -19.66 31.46 -6.66
C SER A 273 -18.53 30.48 -6.97
N PRO A 274 -18.67 29.61 -7.98
CA PRO A 274 -17.58 28.76 -8.44
C PRO A 274 -16.36 29.57 -8.89
N ALA A 275 -15.17 29.08 -8.57
CA ALA A 275 -13.91 29.69 -8.99
C ALA A 275 -12.81 28.62 -9.12
N TYR A 276 -11.85 28.87 -10.01
CA TYR A 276 -10.68 27.97 -10.18
C TYR A 276 -9.63 28.19 -9.08
N VAL A 277 -10.07 28.01 -7.84
CA VAL A 277 -9.22 28.04 -6.64
C VAL A 277 -9.47 26.76 -5.84
N THR A 278 -8.44 26.24 -5.19
CA THR A 278 -8.60 25.08 -4.32
C THR A 278 -9.20 25.51 -2.99
N VAL A 279 -10.26 24.84 -2.56
CA VAL A 279 -10.91 24.98 -1.24
C VAL A 279 -10.91 23.62 -0.58
N ASN A 280 -10.39 23.50 0.64
CA ASN A 280 -10.27 22.24 1.36
C ASN A 280 -10.55 22.39 2.87
N ASN A 281 -10.74 21.24 3.54
CA ASN A 281 -10.81 21.12 4.99
C ASN A 281 -11.89 21.99 5.65
N LEU A 282 -13.11 21.97 5.08
CA LEU A 282 -14.25 22.72 5.58
C LEU A 282 -14.60 22.32 7.03
N SER A 283 -14.83 23.31 7.88
CA SER A 283 -15.45 23.21 9.19
C SER A 283 -16.38 24.39 9.43
N ALA A 284 -17.22 24.31 10.44
CA ALA A 284 -18.18 25.36 10.75
C ALA A 284 -18.37 25.48 12.27
N GLY A 285 -18.82 26.64 12.71
CA GLY A 285 -19.23 26.90 14.09
C GLY A 285 -19.61 28.36 14.27
N ASP A 286 -20.62 28.60 15.08
CA ASP A 286 -21.13 29.94 15.47
C ASP A 286 -21.44 30.88 14.28
N GLY A 287 -22.00 30.32 13.20
CA GLY A 287 -22.35 31.08 11.99
C GLY A 287 -21.16 31.44 11.10
N MET A 288 -20.00 30.77 11.29
CA MET A 288 -18.79 30.95 10.53
C MET A 288 -18.39 29.67 9.81
N LEU A 289 -17.92 29.77 8.57
CA LEU A 289 -17.29 28.66 7.86
C LEU A 289 -15.77 28.85 7.85
N TYR A 290 -15.04 27.78 8.09
CA TYR A 290 -13.58 27.77 8.10
C TYR A 290 -13.06 26.77 7.06
N PHE A 291 -12.06 27.16 6.29
CA PHE A 291 -11.47 26.34 5.24
C PHE A 291 -10.04 26.80 4.96
N ASN A 292 -9.27 26.01 4.21
CA ASN A 292 -8.03 26.52 3.63
C ASN A 292 -8.13 26.62 2.11
N SER A 293 -7.41 27.59 1.55
CA SER A 293 -7.39 27.88 0.12
C SER A 293 -6.04 28.46 -0.29
N ILE A 294 -5.67 28.24 -1.55
CA ILE A 294 -4.50 28.83 -2.19
C ILE A 294 -4.75 30.26 -2.72
N TYR A 295 -5.85 30.84 -2.36
CA TYR A 295 -6.35 32.13 -2.80
C TYR A 295 -5.34 33.27 -2.69
N SER A 296 -4.55 33.30 -1.60
CA SER A 296 -3.45 34.28 -1.40
C SER A 296 -2.13 33.91 -2.10
N GLY A 297 -2.11 32.85 -2.91
CA GLY A 297 -0.93 32.33 -3.60
C GLY A 297 -0.19 31.20 -2.85
N LYS A 298 -0.56 30.90 -1.63
CA LYS A 298 -0.17 29.73 -0.82
C LYS A 298 -1.37 29.27 0.00
N ASP A 299 -1.35 28.03 0.50
CA ASP A 299 -2.42 27.55 1.37
C ASP A 299 -2.46 28.35 2.67
N GLU A 300 -3.56 29.05 2.89
CA GLU A 300 -3.84 29.76 4.12
C GLU A 300 -5.24 29.43 4.64
N ALA A 301 -5.43 29.61 5.93
CA ALA A 301 -6.74 29.43 6.55
C ALA A 301 -7.59 30.70 6.33
N HIS A 302 -8.83 30.49 5.95
CA HIS A 302 -9.85 31.51 5.67
C HIS A 302 -11.11 31.22 6.44
N THR A 303 -11.95 32.25 6.60
CA THR A 303 -13.30 32.11 7.16
C THR A 303 -14.29 32.98 6.41
N ILE A 304 -15.57 32.57 6.43
CA ILE A 304 -16.72 33.31 5.90
C ILE A 304 -17.73 33.50 7.03
N ASP A 305 -18.12 34.74 7.31
CA ASP A 305 -19.26 35.06 8.15
C ASP A 305 -20.57 34.85 7.36
N LEU A 306 -21.34 33.85 7.76
CA LEU A 306 -22.59 33.46 7.07
C LEU A 306 -23.68 34.53 7.15
N SER A 307 -23.63 35.43 8.12
CA SER A 307 -24.61 36.47 8.29
C SER A 307 -24.37 37.66 7.37
N THR A 308 -23.12 37.99 7.11
CA THR A 308 -22.71 39.16 6.30
C THR A 308 -22.16 38.80 4.94
N GLY A 309 -21.73 37.53 4.73
CA GLY A 309 -21.01 37.06 3.54
C GLY A 309 -19.57 37.56 3.46
N ARG A 310 -19.07 38.24 4.50
CA ARG A 310 -17.68 38.75 4.52
C ARG A 310 -16.70 37.60 4.72
N GLN A 311 -15.54 37.75 4.09
CA GLN A 311 -14.47 36.76 4.12
C GLN A 311 -13.24 37.34 4.78
N TYR A 312 -12.54 36.51 5.55
CA TYR A 312 -11.34 36.89 6.25
C TYR A 312 -10.24 35.85 6.01
N ARG A 313 -9.00 36.32 5.82
CA ARG A 313 -7.81 35.50 5.97
C ARG A 313 -7.47 35.45 7.47
N ILE A 314 -7.35 34.28 8.03
CA ILE A 314 -7.17 34.07 9.48
C ILE A 314 -5.77 33.54 9.83
N SER A 315 -4.92 33.29 8.84
CA SER A 315 -3.53 32.90 9.06
C SER A 315 -2.60 33.54 8.04
N GLU A 316 -1.36 33.73 8.43
CA GLU A 316 -0.29 34.18 7.58
C GLU A 316 1.02 33.44 7.95
N SER A 317 1.15 32.22 7.48
CA SER A 317 2.31 31.40 7.75
C SER A 317 3.32 31.42 6.59
N ARG A 318 4.58 31.14 6.87
CA ARG A 318 5.63 31.15 5.83
C ARG A 318 5.38 30.13 4.73
N TYR A 319 4.88 28.92 5.10
CA TYR A 319 4.76 27.79 4.18
C TYR A 319 3.33 27.21 4.05
N GLY A 320 2.35 27.88 4.62
CA GLY A 320 0.95 27.50 4.54
C GLY A 320 0.35 27.05 5.87
N SER A 321 -0.99 27.16 5.94
CA SER A 321 -1.82 26.76 7.08
C SER A 321 -3.03 25.98 6.59
N PHE A 322 -3.37 24.90 7.31
CA PHE A 322 -4.34 23.91 6.86
C PHE A 322 -5.32 23.52 7.97
N ALA A 323 -6.48 23.00 7.57
CA ALA A 323 -7.47 22.36 8.42
C ALA A 323 -7.88 23.18 9.65
N PRO A 324 -8.34 24.41 9.48
CA PRO A 324 -8.76 25.29 10.59
C PRO A 324 -9.93 24.67 11.37
N SER A 325 -9.93 24.82 12.71
CA SER A 325 -10.95 24.36 13.63
C SER A 325 -11.13 25.39 14.73
N PRO A 326 -12.31 26.03 14.87
CA PRO A 326 -12.55 27.05 15.89
C PRO A 326 -12.54 26.44 17.30
N SER A 327 -12.10 27.22 18.30
CA SER A 327 -12.24 26.88 19.71
C SER A 327 -13.67 27.04 20.17
N PRO A 328 -14.12 26.26 21.16
CA PRO A 328 -15.47 26.43 21.75
C PRO A 328 -15.73 27.83 22.30
N GLY A 329 -14.71 28.50 22.85
CA GLY A 329 -14.78 29.86 23.34
C GLY A 329 -14.68 30.95 22.29
N GLY A 330 -14.40 30.61 21.03
CA GLY A 330 -14.27 31.55 19.90
C GLY A 330 -13.03 32.44 19.92
N GLU A 331 -12.10 32.25 20.87
CA GLU A 331 -10.89 33.08 20.99
C GLU A 331 -9.75 32.66 20.03
N PHE A 332 -9.70 31.37 19.69
CA PHE A 332 -8.66 30.77 18.89
C PHE A 332 -9.21 29.91 17.76
N VAL A 333 -8.39 29.78 16.70
CA VAL A 333 -8.56 28.74 15.68
C VAL A 333 -7.34 27.83 15.72
N ALA A 334 -7.56 26.54 15.96
CA ALA A 334 -6.50 25.54 15.81
C ALA A 334 -6.35 25.18 14.34
N LEU A 335 -5.10 25.04 13.90
CA LEU A 335 -4.78 24.73 12.52
C LEU A 335 -3.48 23.94 12.42
N THR A 336 -3.16 23.48 11.25
CA THR A 336 -1.91 22.76 10.92
C THR A 336 -1.01 23.68 10.13
N THR A 337 0.27 23.84 10.56
CA THR A 337 1.30 24.60 9.82
C THR A 337 2.41 23.66 9.38
N TYR A 338 3.13 24.00 8.31
CA TYR A 338 4.27 23.24 7.83
C TYR A 338 5.57 23.75 8.41
N GLU A 339 6.37 22.85 8.97
CA GLU A 339 7.70 23.09 9.51
C GLU A 339 8.72 22.11 8.90
N ARG A 340 10.01 22.37 9.12
CA ARG A 340 11.09 21.52 8.60
C ARG A 340 10.96 20.03 8.96
N ASP A 341 10.50 19.73 10.17
CA ASP A 341 10.35 18.38 10.72
C ASP A 341 8.92 17.84 10.63
N GLY A 342 8.10 18.42 9.75
CA GLY A 342 6.75 17.99 9.40
C GLY A 342 5.65 18.99 9.76
N TYR A 343 4.43 18.58 9.59
CA TYR A 343 3.26 19.40 9.90
C TYR A 343 3.04 19.48 11.40
N LYS A 344 2.73 20.68 11.92
CA LYS A 344 2.55 20.99 13.35
C LYS A 344 1.17 21.52 13.63
N THR A 345 0.64 21.23 14.80
CA THR A 345 -0.57 21.89 15.30
C THR A 345 -0.20 23.24 15.88
N ALA A 346 -0.93 24.26 15.49
CA ALA A 346 -0.71 25.65 15.92
C ALA A 346 -2.05 26.33 16.25
N LEU A 347 -2.01 27.40 17.01
CA LEU A 347 -3.14 28.26 17.37
C LEU A 347 -2.97 29.65 16.76
N GLN A 348 -4.06 30.17 16.19
CA GLN A 348 -4.18 31.53 15.68
C GLN A 348 -5.24 32.27 16.50
N GLU A 349 -4.92 33.48 16.96
CA GLU A 349 -5.88 34.34 17.66
C GLU A 349 -6.82 35.04 16.67
N VAL A 350 -8.08 35.18 17.02
CA VAL A 350 -9.15 35.76 16.16
C VAL A 350 -8.93 37.24 15.87
N GLU A 351 -8.25 37.98 16.76
CA GLU A 351 -8.02 39.43 16.61
C GLU A 351 -7.12 39.80 15.42
N TYR A 352 -6.40 38.84 14.86
CA TYR A 352 -5.50 39.05 13.71
C TYR A 352 -6.12 38.74 12.35
N TRP A 353 -7.45 38.65 12.27
CA TRP A 353 -8.13 38.38 11.00
C TRP A 353 -8.11 39.59 10.07
N GLU A 354 -7.83 39.35 8.81
CA GLU A 354 -7.81 40.36 7.75
C GLU A 354 -8.97 40.12 6.77
N GLU A 355 -9.84 41.11 6.57
CA GLU A 355 -10.92 41.05 5.58
C GLU A 355 -10.32 41.03 4.16
N VAL A 356 -10.78 40.06 3.35
CA VAL A 356 -10.30 39.83 1.99
C VAL A 356 -11.46 39.73 1.02
N GLU A 357 -11.26 40.17 -0.21
CA GLU A 357 -12.22 39.95 -1.28
C GLU A 357 -11.90 38.60 -2.00
N TRP A 358 -12.92 37.82 -2.31
CA TRP A 358 -12.76 36.57 -3.06
C TRP A 358 -12.43 36.90 -4.53
N THR A 359 -11.17 36.93 -4.85
CA THR A 359 -10.69 37.05 -6.23
C THR A 359 -9.91 35.79 -6.62
N PRO A 360 -10.16 35.19 -7.78
CA PRO A 360 -9.39 34.05 -8.21
C PRO A 360 -7.93 34.48 -8.46
N VAL A 361 -7.03 34.13 -7.55
CA VAL A 361 -5.60 34.43 -7.69
C VAL A 361 -4.82 33.13 -7.75
N PRO A 362 -4.50 32.63 -8.92
CA PRO A 362 -3.77 31.39 -9.05
C PRO A 362 -2.27 31.61 -9.06
N ARG A 363 -1.67 32.34 -8.13
CA ARG A 363 -0.22 32.49 -8.10
C ARG A 363 0.38 31.78 -6.89
N ASN A 364 0.98 30.61 -7.15
CA ASN A 364 1.74 29.91 -6.14
C ASN A 364 3.07 30.65 -5.89
N VAL A 365 3.23 31.20 -4.68
CA VAL A 365 4.44 31.92 -4.26
C VAL A 365 5.49 31.02 -3.61
N VAL A 366 5.13 29.79 -3.22
CA VAL A 366 6.02 28.84 -2.54
C VAL A 366 6.88 28.06 -3.54
N ASN A 367 6.34 27.77 -4.70
CA ASN A 367 7.07 27.12 -5.80
C ASN A 367 7.59 28.14 -6.81
N ALA A 368 8.62 27.78 -7.55
CA ALA A 368 9.08 28.60 -8.64
C ALA A 368 7.95 28.83 -9.66
N PRO A 369 7.73 30.08 -10.16
CA PRO A 369 6.67 30.35 -11.12
C PRO A 369 6.87 29.50 -12.37
N LEU A 370 5.82 28.79 -12.79
CA LEU A 370 5.80 28.05 -14.05
C LEU A 370 5.84 29.05 -15.20
N LYS A 371 6.67 28.79 -16.21
CA LYS A 371 6.58 29.51 -17.47
C LYS A 371 5.28 29.07 -18.15
N PRO A 372 4.41 29.99 -18.59
CA PRO A 372 3.34 29.62 -19.48
C PRO A 372 3.99 28.95 -20.71
N TRP A 373 3.61 27.72 -20.98
CA TRP A 373 4.02 27.08 -22.21
C TRP A 373 3.45 27.91 -23.37
N ASP A 374 4.28 28.31 -24.28
CA ASP A 374 3.90 28.43 -25.67
C ASP A 374 3.70 26.97 -26.19
N VAL A 375 2.80 26.23 -25.58
CA VAL A 375 2.15 25.17 -26.34
C VAL A 375 1.58 25.92 -27.52
N PRO A 376 1.99 25.64 -28.77
CA PRO A 376 1.19 26.11 -29.88
C PRO A 376 -0.22 25.64 -29.48
N VAL A 377 -1.08 26.60 -29.17
CA VAL A 377 -2.50 26.33 -29.04
C VAL A 377 -2.76 25.62 -30.36
N VAL A 378 -2.88 24.30 -30.32
CA VAL A 378 -3.51 23.57 -31.41
C VAL A 378 -4.81 24.34 -31.47
N ASP A 379 -4.95 25.23 -32.47
CA ASP A 379 -6.10 26.08 -32.65
C ASP A 379 -7.27 25.29 -32.17
N ASP A 380 -8.03 25.82 -31.21
CA ASP A 380 -9.08 25.07 -30.55
C ASP A 380 -9.79 24.29 -31.64
N VAL A 381 -9.48 22.98 -31.74
CA VAL A 381 -10.18 22.09 -32.63
C VAL A 381 -11.51 21.90 -31.93
N VAL A 382 -12.34 22.92 -32.05
CA VAL A 382 -13.73 22.87 -31.63
C VAL A 382 -14.35 21.85 -32.55
N PHE A 383 -14.36 20.59 -32.15
CA PHE A 383 -15.13 19.57 -32.82
C PHE A 383 -16.60 20.00 -32.74
N THR A 384 -17.20 20.20 -33.88
CA THR A 384 -18.64 20.41 -33.94
C THR A 384 -19.34 19.15 -33.42
N GLU A 385 -20.55 19.30 -32.87
CA GLU A 385 -21.37 18.11 -32.48
C GLU A 385 -21.52 17.10 -33.64
N GLU A 386 -21.56 17.58 -34.90
CA GLU A 386 -21.59 16.73 -36.07
C GLU A 386 -20.32 15.89 -36.27
N GLU A 387 -19.14 16.48 -36.05
CA GLU A 387 -17.86 15.78 -36.13
C GLU A 387 -17.67 14.80 -34.99
N LEU A 388 -18.10 15.16 -33.77
CA LEU A 388 -18.11 14.24 -32.62
C LEU A 388 -19.05 13.05 -32.88
N ASN A 389 -20.28 13.29 -33.35
CA ASN A 389 -21.24 12.25 -33.66
C ASN A 389 -20.76 11.37 -34.83
N ALA A 390 -20.20 11.95 -35.88
CA ALA A 390 -19.60 11.21 -36.99
C ALA A 390 -18.39 10.36 -36.55
N SER A 391 -17.60 10.83 -35.59
CA SER A 391 -16.51 10.05 -34.98
C SER A 391 -17.05 8.90 -34.12
N MET A 392 -18.10 9.12 -33.34
CA MET A 392 -18.78 8.08 -32.57
C MET A 392 -19.43 7.01 -33.43
N GLU A 393 -20.09 7.41 -34.54
CA GLU A 393 -20.65 6.47 -35.52
C GLU A 393 -19.56 5.63 -36.20
N LYS A 394 -18.38 6.22 -36.45
CA LYS A 394 -17.22 5.52 -37.05
C LYS A 394 -16.57 4.51 -36.09
N HIS A 395 -16.71 4.74 -34.80
CA HIS A 395 -16.15 3.90 -33.74
C HIS A 395 -17.24 3.48 -32.75
N PRO A 396 -18.25 2.68 -33.18
CA PRO A 396 -19.32 2.25 -32.29
C PRO A 396 -18.76 1.45 -31.11
N ALA A 397 -19.34 1.67 -29.94
CA ALA A 397 -18.98 0.89 -28.77
C ALA A 397 -19.41 -0.58 -28.96
N GLU A 398 -18.48 -1.48 -28.99
CA GLU A 398 -18.70 -2.92 -29.07
C GLU A 398 -18.59 -3.59 -27.72
N ARG A 399 -19.38 -4.68 -27.54
CA ARG A 399 -19.25 -5.46 -26.30
C ARG A 399 -17.87 -6.14 -26.23
N TYR A 400 -17.10 -5.84 -25.21
CA TYR A 400 -15.79 -6.45 -24.98
C TYR A 400 -15.92 -7.96 -24.73
N SER A 401 -15.31 -8.77 -25.61
CA SER A 401 -15.26 -10.22 -25.46
C SER A 401 -14.09 -10.61 -24.53
N LYS A 402 -14.40 -10.93 -23.27
CA LYS A 402 -13.37 -11.36 -22.31
C LYS A 402 -12.61 -12.59 -22.79
N ALA A 403 -13.28 -13.56 -23.40
CA ALA A 403 -12.65 -14.78 -23.91
C ALA A 403 -11.78 -14.52 -25.15
N GLY A 404 -12.22 -13.64 -26.06
CA GLY A 404 -11.47 -13.28 -27.27
C GLY A 404 -10.21 -12.43 -26.98
N HIS A 405 -10.16 -11.79 -25.80
CA HIS A 405 -9.05 -10.90 -25.41
C HIS A 405 -8.31 -11.40 -24.17
N LEU A 406 -8.16 -12.71 -24.01
CA LEU A 406 -7.37 -13.31 -22.92
C LEU A 406 -5.87 -13.01 -23.07
N PHE A 407 -5.40 -12.90 -24.29
CA PHE A 407 -3.98 -12.65 -24.61
C PHE A 407 -3.82 -11.33 -25.33
N ASN A 408 -2.82 -10.57 -24.92
CA ASN A 408 -2.35 -9.37 -25.59
C ASN A 408 -0.83 -9.30 -25.41
N LEU A 409 -0.09 -9.82 -26.41
CA LEU A 409 1.38 -9.81 -26.43
C LEU A 409 1.84 -8.36 -26.58
N HIS A 410 2.36 -7.77 -25.52
CA HIS A 410 2.77 -6.37 -25.47
C HIS A 410 4.26 -6.17 -25.26
N SER A 411 4.97 -7.20 -24.76
CA SER A 411 6.38 -7.06 -24.41
C SER A 411 7.15 -8.37 -24.62
N TRP A 412 8.44 -8.24 -24.87
CA TRP A 412 9.37 -9.35 -24.89
C TRP A 412 10.75 -8.93 -24.36
N ALA A 413 11.53 -9.88 -23.88
CA ALA A 413 12.90 -9.67 -23.45
C ALA A 413 13.84 -10.64 -24.19
N PRO A 414 15.06 -10.20 -24.61
CA PRO A 414 16.05 -11.05 -25.25
C PRO A 414 16.85 -11.89 -24.23
N LEU A 415 16.22 -12.31 -23.18
CA LEU A 415 16.73 -13.19 -22.13
C LEU A 415 15.56 -13.98 -21.52
N TYR A 416 15.85 -15.17 -21.01
CA TYR A 416 14.89 -15.92 -20.23
C TYR A 416 14.92 -15.42 -18.78
N TYR A 417 13.74 -15.14 -18.22
CA TYR A 417 13.52 -14.94 -16.79
C TYR A 417 12.08 -15.30 -16.44
N SER A 418 11.83 -15.52 -15.17
CA SER A 418 10.48 -15.80 -14.65
C SER A 418 9.90 -14.52 -14.01
N PRO A 419 8.99 -13.78 -14.69
CA PRO A 419 8.46 -12.51 -14.15
C PRO A 419 7.81 -12.65 -12.77
N ASP A 420 7.05 -13.74 -12.56
CA ASP A 420 6.40 -14.07 -11.30
C ASP A 420 7.40 -14.33 -10.16
N ARG A 421 8.48 -15.09 -10.41
CA ARG A 421 9.52 -15.32 -9.40
C ARG A 421 10.28 -14.05 -9.04
N LEU A 422 10.51 -13.19 -10.03
CA LEU A 422 11.13 -11.89 -9.78
C LEU A 422 10.25 -11.02 -8.88
N MET A 423 8.94 -11.00 -9.11
CA MET A 423 7.99 -10.21 -8.32
C MET A 423 7.74 -10.79 -6.92
N GLU A 424 7.64 -12.12 -6.80
CA GLU A 424 7.35 -12.78 -5.51
C GLU A 424 8.58 -12.88 -4.58
N ASN A 425 9.75 -13.18 -5.13
CA ASN A 425 10.94 -13.53 -4.36
C ASN A 425 12.13 -12.59 -4.58
N SER A 426 11.98 -11.55 -5.40
CA SER A 426 13.07 -10.65 -5.85
C SER A 426 14.30 -11.41 -6.38
N THR A 427 14.08 -12.62 -6.92
CA THR A 427 15.16 -13.47 -7.45
C THR A 427 15.18 -13.39 -8.97
N LEU A 428 16.26 -12.86 -9.51
CA LEU A 428 16.48 -12.83 -10.95
C LEU A 428 17.12 -14.16 -11.39
N ASP A 429 16.31 -15.03 -11.98
CA ASP A 429 16.75 -16.28 -12.62
C ASP A 429 16.91 -16.01 -14.14
N ALA A 430 17.97 -15.28 -14.50
CA ALA A 430 18.22 -14.90 -15.89
C ALA A 430 19.14 -15.91 -16.58
N GLN A 431 18.71 -16.38 -17.75
CA GLN A 431 19.46 -17.30 -18.62
C GLN A 431 19.49 -16.76 -20.06
N PHE A 432 20.36 -17.29 -20.90
CA PHE A 432 20.31 -17.02 -22.33
C PHE A 432 18.95 -17.47 -22.88
N GLY A 433 18.30 -16.65 -23.71
CA GLY A 433 17.02 -17.03 -24.28
C GLY A 433 16.12 -15.87 -24.60
N ALA A 434 14.80 -16.09 -24.46
CA ALA A 434 13.80 -15.04 -24.66
C ALA A 434 12.59 -15.29 -23.78
N THR A 435 11.92 -14.21 -23.39
CA THR A 435 10.65 -14.24 -22.64
C THR A 435 9.63 -13.35 -23.34
N LEU A 436 8.46 -13.90 -23.61
CA LEU A 436 7.26 -13.18 -24.10
C LEU A 436 6.33 -12.92 -22.93
N ILE A 437 5.73 -11.73 -22.88
CA ILE A 437 4.81 -11.30 -21.81
C ILE A 437 3.52 -10.81 -22.43
N SER A 438 2.41 -11.23 -21.83
CA SER A 438 1.07 -10.88 -22.25
C SER A 438 0.25 -10.49 -21.01
N GLN A 439 -0.42 -9.34 -21.08
CA GLN A 439 -1.41 -8.91 -20.11
C GLN A 439 -2.60 -8.34 -20.86
N ASN A 440 -3.83 -8.77 -20.54
CA ASN A 440 -5.00 -8.24 -21.21
C ASN A 440 -5.34 -6.81 -20.73
N LEU A 441 -6.14 -6.08 -21.51
CA LEU A 441 -6.49 -4.68 -21.22
C LEU A 441 -7.20 -4.49 -19.87
N LEU A 442 -7.90 -5.51 -19.36
CA LEU A 442 -8.60 -5.46 -18.09
C LEU A 442 -7.69 -5.82 -16.88
N GLY A 443 -6.44 -6.19 -17.10
CA GLY A 443 -5.55 -6.68 -16.04
C GLY A 443 -6.01 -7.97 -15.35
N THR A 444 -6.96 -8.70 -15.96
CA THR A 444 -7.52 -9.94 -15.41
C THR A 444 -6.81 -11.20 -15.86
N THR A 445 -5.93 -11.08 -16.84
CA THR A 445 -5.14 -12.20 -17.37
C THR A 445 -3.70 -11.80 -17.55
N GLU A 446 -2.80 -12.61 -17.03
CA GLU A 446 -1.37 -12.52 -17.27
C GLU A 446 -0.88 -13.83 -17.86
N ALA A 447 0.01 -13.76 -18.84
CA ALA A 447 0.68 -14.93 -19.38
C ALA A 447 2.13 -14.61 -19.72
N SER A 448 2.99 -15.61 -19.57
CA SER A 448 4.37 -15.54 -20.05
C SER A 448 4.77 -16.86 -20.70
N LEU A 449 5.63 -16.76 -21.72
CA LEU A 449 6.24 -17.90 -22.37
C LEU A 449 7.74 -17.61 -22.51
N GLY A 450 8.56 -18.43 -21.86
CA GLY A 450 10.01 -18.28 -21.86
C GLY A 450 10.73 -19.49 -22.42
N TYR A 451 11.79 -19.24 -23.17
CA TYR A 451 12.78 -20.21 -23.56
C TYR A 451 14.13 -19.83 -22.95
N GLY A 452 14.76 -20.73 -22.22
CA GLY A 452 16.06 -20.57 -21.61
C GLY A 452 17.04 -21.64 -22.05
N TYR A 453 18.32 -21.25 -22.15
CA TYR A 453 19.43 -22.15 -22.39
C TYR A 453 20.46 -21.97 -21.28
N THR A 454 20.74 -23.03 -20.55
CA THR A 454 21.68 -23.03 -19.43
C THR A 454 23.13 -23.18 -19.88
N LEU A 455 24.08 -22.77 -19.03
CA LEU A 455 25.53 -22.86 -19.34
C LEU A 455 26.04 -24.29 -19.46
N ASP A 456 25.34 -25.24 -18.83
CA ASP A 456 25.62 -26.69 -18.94
C ASP A 456 24.96 -27.36 -20.15
N GLY A 457 24.34 -26.58 -21.02
CA GLY A 457 23.89 -27.03 -22.34
C GLY A 457 22.46 -27.56 -22.39
N HIS A 458 21.61 -27.23 -21.41
CA HIS A 458 20.22 -27.67 -21.36
C HIS A 458 19.25 -26.57 -21.77
N SER A 459 18.20 -26.97 -22.48
CA SER A 459 17.09 -26.11 -22.88
C SER A 459 15.92 -26.22 -21.92
N THR A 460 15.27 -25.10 -21.61
CA THR A 460 14.07 -25.04 -20.77
C THR A 460 13.00 -24.21 -21.47
N VAL A 461 11.76 -24.67 -21.47
CA VAL A 461 10.58 -23.92 -21.92
C VAL A 461 9.63 -23.82 -20.74
N ARG A 462 9.22 -22.60 -20.39
CA ARG A 462 8.27 -22.34 -19.31
C ARG A 462 7.11 -21.50 -19.81
N GLY A 463 5.91 -22.02 -19.63
CA GLY A 463 4.66 -21.27 -19.84
C GLY A 463 3.97 -21.02 -18.51
N ARG A 464 3.46 -19.80 -18.28
CA ARG A 464 2.61 -19.44 -17.17
C ARG A 464 1.35 -18.75 -17.72
N PHE A 465 0.22 -19.07 -17.14
CA PHE A 465 -1.06 -18.41 -17.37
C PHE A 465 -1.73 -18.18 -16.02
N ALA A 466 -2.14 -16.95 -15.75
CA ALA A 466 -2.87 -16.59 -14.53
C ALA A 466 -4.16 -15.85 -14.89
N TYR A 467 -5.25 -16.20 -14.23
CA TYR A 467 -6.54 -15.57 -14.37
C TYR A 467 -7.04 -15.05 -13.03
N TYR A 468 -7.19 -13.72 -12.93
CA TYR A 468 -7.57 -12.99 -11.72
C TYR A 468 -9.01 -12.44 -11.77
N GLY A 469 -9.71 -12.63 -12.87
CA GLY A 469 -11.09 -12.13 -13.07
C GLY A 469 -12.15 -12.93 -12.32
N TRP A 470 -11.77 -14.00 -11.60
CA TRP A 470 -12.62 -14.80 -10.73
C TRP A 470 -12.17 -14.76 -9.28
N ALA A 471 -13.07 -15.19 -8.41
CA ALA A 471 -12.80 -15.56 -7.05
C ALA A 471 -13.24 -17.05 -6.86
N PRO A 472 -12.32 -18.02 -6.82
CA PRO A 472 -10.86 -17.96 -6.64
C PRO A 472 -10.06 -17.54 -7.89
N LYS A 473 -8.83 -17.09 -7.68
CA LYS A 473 -7.82 -16.88 -8.71
C LYS A 473 -7.24 -18.21 -9.16
N ILE A 474 -6.87 -18.32 -10.45
CA ILE A 474 -6.34 -19.56 -11.04
C ILE A 474 -5.01 -19.28 -11.71
N GLU A 475 -4.02 -20.12 -11.45
CA GLU A 475 -2.71 -20.08 -12.08
C GLU A 475 -2.36 -21.46 -12.64
N VAL A 476 -1.81 -21.49 -13.84
CA VAL A 476 -1.29 -22.70 -14.49
C VAL A 476 0.13 -22.42 -14.92
N THR A 477 1.06 -23.25 -14.49
CA THR A 477 2.47 -23.20 -14.92
C THR A 477 2.87 -24.54 -15.49
N ALA A 478 3.45 -24.54 -16.68
CA ALA A 478 4.04 -25.72 -17.29
C ALA A 478 5.51 -25.46 -17.56
N LEU A 479 6.37 -26.39 -17.22
CA LEU A 479 7.80 -26.36 -17.46
C LEU A 479 8.21 -27.64 -18.18
N TRP A 480 8.97 -27.51 -19.24
CA TRP A 480 9.64 -28.60 -19.92
C TRP A 480 11.12 -28.28 -20.02
N SER A 481 11.96 -29.30 -19.83
CA SER A 481 13.41 -29.18 -20.05
C SER A 481 13.96 -30.49 -20.61
N ASP A 482 15.00 -30.41 -21.43
CA ASP A 482 15.79 -31.56 -21.87
C ASP A 482 16.72 -32.09 -20.77
N HIS A 483 16.72 -31.42 -19.61
CA HIS A 483 17.36 -31.94 -18.40
C HIS A 483 16.64 -33.22 -17.93
N PRO A 484 17.38 -34.30 -17.63
CA PRO A 484 16.76 -35.58 -17.30
C PRO A 484 16.00 -35.55 -15.97
N HIS A 485 14.85 -36.23 -15.93
CA HIS A 485 14.05 -36.40 -14.69
C HIS A 485 14.58 -37.56 -13.84
N GLN A 486 14.30 -37.49 -12.53
CA GLN A 486 14.68 -38.55 -11.59
C GLN A 486 13.75 -39.76 -11.71
N THR A 487 14.32 -40.94 -11.77
CA THR A 487 13.65 -42.23 -11.65
C THR A 487 14.14 -42.94 -10.40
N ILE A 488 13.25 -43.30 -9.51
CA ILE A 488 13.53 -43.99 -8.25
C ILE A 488 13.06 -45.47 -8.41
N ASN A 489 14.00 -46.38 -8.35
CA ASN A 489 13.70 -47.83 -8.44
C ASN A 489 13.70 -48.45 -7.05
N THR A 490 12.55 -48.97 -6.61
CA THR A 490 12.34 -49.59 -5.31
C THR A 490 12.37 -51.10 -5.37
N ALA A 491 12.64 -51.70 -6.55
CA ALA A 491 12.65 -53.14 -6.72
C ALA A 491 13.73 -53.86 -5.86
N SER A 492 14.78 -53.17 -5.48
CA SER A 492 15.83 -53.66 -4.58
C SER A 492 15.63 -53.23 -3.14
N SER A 493 14.38 -53.20 -2.67
CA SER A 493 14.06 -52.90 -1.27
C SER A 493 14.92 -53.77 -0.32
N PRO A 494 15.53 -53.13 0.70
CA PRO A 494 15.30 -51.82 1.29
C PRO A 494 16.14 -50.69 0.73
N PHE A 495 17.00 -50.98 -0.20
CA PHE A 495 17.87 -50.04 -0.85
C PHE A 495 17.24 -49.67 -2.20
N TYR A 496 16.89 -48.44 -2.36
CA TYR A 496 16.44 -47.90 -3.64
C TYR A 496 17.62 -47.34 -4.42
N THR A 497 17.54 -47.44 -5.72
CA THR A 497 18.48 -46.76 -6.63
C THR A 497 17.79 -45.62 -7.34
N SER A 498 18.45 -44.49 -7.47
CA SER A 498 17.95 -43.42 -8.30
C SER A 498 18.88 -43.18 -9.48
N TYR A 499 18.28 -42.90 -10.61
CA TYR A 499 19.02 -42.53 -11.84
C TYR A 499 18.20 -41.48 -12.59
N TYR A 500 18.85 -40.80 -13.50
CA TYR A 500 18.25 -39.74 -14.32
C TYR A 500 18.09 -40.24 -15.76
N LYS A 501 16.92 -39.97 -16.35
CA LYS A 501 16.63 -40.33 -17.74
C LYS A 501 15.70 -39.36 -18.43
N GLY A 502 15.72 -39.31 -19.75
CA GLY A 502 14.78 -38.58 -20.59
C GLY A 502 14.73 -37.06 -20.29
N ASN A 503 13.59 -36.45 -20.46
CA ASN A 503 13.35 -35.04 -20.30
C ASN A 503 12.56 -34.78 -18.98
N SER A 504 12.68 -33.62 -18.39
CA SER A 504 11.84 -33.21 -17.26
C SER A 504 10.60 -32.46 -17.73
N PHE A 505 9.50 -32.67 -17.01
CA PHE A 505 8.23 -32.00 -17.22
C PHE A 505 7.54 -31.75 -15.90
N ASP A 506 7.13 -30.50 -15.66
CA ASP A 506 6.34 -30.08 -14.51
C ASP A 506 5.08 -29.36 -14.96
N LEU A 507 3.93 -29.69 -14.36
CA LEU A 507 2.68 -28.97 -14.52
C LEU A 507 2.12 -28.65 -13.13
N SER A 508 1.90 -27.37 -12.85
CA SER A 508 1.24 -26.89 -11.63
C SER A 508 -0.05 -26.16 -11.98
N VAL A 509 -1.13 -26.56 -11.35
CA VAL A 509 -2.43 -25.87 -11.41
C VAL A 509 -2.81 -25.47 -10.00
N ARG A 510 -2.87 -24.16 -9.74
CA ARG A 510 -3.16 -23.58 -8.42
C ARG A 510 -4.44 -22.76 -8.48
N ALA A 511 -5.32 -22.99 -7.51
CA ALA A 511 -6.49 -22.16 -7.25
C ALA A 511 -6.39 -21.61 -5.82
N TYR A 512 -6.52 -20.30 -5.65
CA TYR A 512 -6.44 -19.69 -4.33
C TYR A 512 -7.37 -18.49 -4.19
N LEU A 513 -7.82 -18.21 -2.97
CA LEU A 513 -8.75 -17.13 -2.67
C LEU A 513 -8.16 -16.22 -1.59
N PRO A 514 -7.51 -15.09 -1.96
CA PRO A 514 -6.96 -14.14 -1.01
C PRO A 514 -8.09 -13.28 -0.43
N LEU A 515 -8.61 -13.66 0.74
CA LEU A 515 -9.62 -12.89 1.45
C LEU A 515 -8.95 -11.81 2.30
N LEU A 516 -9.20 -10.54 1.98
CA LEU A 516 -8.69 -9.37 2.71
C LEU A 516 -9.72 -8.98 3.78
N LEU A 517 -9.39 -9.21 5.03
CA LEU A 517 -10.27 -9.01 6.19
C LEU A 517 -9.80 -7.83 7.05
N SER A 518 -8.90 -7.00 6.52
CA SER A 518 -8.30 -5.87 7.23
C SER A 518 -9.34 -4.87 7.68
N SER A 519 -9.17 -4.33 8.88
CA SER A 519 -10.05 -3.34 9.48
C SER A 519 -9.26 -2.49 10.46
N GLY A 520 -9.33 -1.17 10.30
CA GLY A 520 -8.61 -0.24 11.14
C GLY A 520 -7.09 -0.41 11.07
N TYR A 521 -6.44 -0.40 12.21
CA TYR A 521 -5.00 -0.60 12.32
C TYR A 521 -4.56 -2.08 12.21
N ARG A 522 -5.51 -3.03 12.11
CA ARG A 522 -5.23 -4.47 11.97
C ARG A 522 -5.32 -4.91 10.52
N ILE A 523 -4.25 -5.51 10.04
CA ILE A 523 -4.21 -6.19 8.74
C ILE A 523 -4.53 -7.65 8.97
N ARG A 524 -5.54 -8.17 8.25
CA ARG A 524 -6.00 -9.56 8.34
C ARG A 524 -6.18 -10.13 6.96
N SER A 525 -5.77 -11.38 6.78
CA SER A 525 -6.02 -12.11 5.54
C SER A 525 -6.26 -13.59 5.81
N LEU A 526 -7.09 -14.21 4.99
CA LEU A 526 -7.34 -15.66 4.98
C LEU A 526 -7.16 -16.15 3.54
N VAL A 527 -6.24 -17.09 3.33
CA VAL A 527 -5.89 -17.59 1.99
C VAL A 527 -6.01 -19.11 1.93
N PRO A 528 -7.18 -19.66 1.59
CA PRO A 528 -7.28 -21.05 1.19
C PRO A 528 -6.65 -21.25 -0.19
N THR A 529 -5.89 -22.32 -0.35
CA THR A 529 -5.19 -22.69 -1.59
C THR A 529 -5.38 -24.18 -1.86
N LEU A 530 -5.64 -24.51 -3.12
CA LEU A 530 -5.61 -25.86 -3.66
C LEU A 530 -4.67 -25.88 -4.86
N GLN A 531 -3.70 -26.76 -4.85
CA GLN A 531 -2.70 -26.87 -5.92
C GLN A 531 -2.54 -28.34 -6.32
N PHE A 532 -2.52 -28.56 -7.61
CA PHE A 532 -2.18 -29.84 -8.22
C PHE A 532 -0.83 -29.70 -8.92
N ASN A 533 0.12 -30.59 -8.57
CA ASN A 533 1.43 -30.68 -9.22
C ASN A 533 1.58 -32.04 -9.86
N LEU A 534 1.91 -32.05 -11.13
CA LEU A 534 2.29 -33.25 -11.87
C LEU A 534 3.72 -33.04 -12.37
N ASP A 535 4.63 -33.89 -11.93
CA ASP A 535 5.95 -34.00 -12.52
C ASP A 535 6.17 -35.41 -13.09
N ASN A 536 7.18 -35.60 -13.92
CA ASN A 536 7.48 -36.89 -14.49
C ASN A 536 8.57 -37.64 -13.71
N THR A 537 8.84 -37.28 -12.45
CA THR A 537 9.56 -38.13 -11.51
C THR A 537 8.84 -39.46 -11.39
N GLU A 538 9.58 -40.53 -11.66
CA GLU A 538 9.02 -41.88 -11.78
C GLU A 538 9.47 -42.75 -10.60
N ILE A 539 8.54 -43.47 -10.02
CA ILE A 539 8.83 -44.51 -9.03
C ILE A 539 8.45 -45.86 -9.61
N ILE A 540 9.42 -46.77 -9.67
CA ILE A 540 9.26 -48.12 -10.14
C ILE A 540 9.13 -49.02 -8.92
N THR A 541 8.00 -49.73 -8.80
CA THR A 541 7.73 -50.69 -7.72
C THR A 541 8.55 -52.00 -7.90
N PRO A 542 8.64 -52.85 -6.85
CA PRO A 542 9.23 -54.19 -6.96
C PRO A 542 8.59 -55.07 -8.05
N GLU A 543 7.32 -54.85 -8.36
CA GLU A 543 6.57 -55.55 -9.41
C GLU A 543 6.79 -54.96 -10.80
N GLY A 544 7.64 -53.95 -10.91
CA GLY A 544 7.95 -53.26 -12.18
C GLY A 544 6.91 -52.24 -12.65
N GLN A 545 5.95 -51.88 -11.79
CA GLN A 545 4.97 -50.85 -12.13
C GLN A 545 5.56 -49.45 -11.98
N SER A 546 5.34 -48.61 -12.97
CA SER A 546 5.75 -47.22 -12.95
C SER A 546 4.62 -46.30 -12.44
N ASN A 547 4.94 -45.45 -11.47
CA ASN A 547 4.03 -44.47 -10.91
C ASN A 547 4.68 -43.07 -10.97
N ARG A 548 3.93 -42.10 -11.46
CA ARG A 548 4.40 -40.71 -11.55
C ARG A 548 3.98 -39.88 -10.33
N ALA A 549 4.78 -38.88 -9.99
CA ALA A 549 4.45 -37.98 -8.92
C ALA A 549 3.31 -37.04 -9.35
N SER A 550 2.12 -37.25 -8.75
CA SER A 550 0.93 -36.42 -8.95
C SER A 550 0.45 -35.99 -7.59
N LEU A 551 0.83 -34.78 -7.16
CA LEU A 551 0.59 -34.33 -5.80
C LEU A 551 -0.51 -33.28 -5.75
N VAL A 552 -1.41 -33.45 -4.79
CA VAL A 552 -2.39 -32.43 -4.41
C VAL A 552 -1.97 -31.82 -3.09
N LEU A 553 -1.77 -30.50 -3.09
CA LEU A 553 -1.51 -29.70 -1.91
C LEU A 553 -2.74 -28.85 -1.61
N ALA A 554 -3.26 -28.94 -0.39
CA ALA A 554 -4.29 -28.05 0.13
C ALA A 554 -3.75 -27.34 1.35
N SER A 555 -3.96 -26.04 1.43
CA SER A 555 -3.55 -25.23 2.57
C SER A 555 -4.53 -24.11 2.88
N VAL A 556 -4.55 -23.71 4.15
CA VAL A 556 -5.25 -22.51 4.62
C VAL A 556 -4.26 -21.72 5.47
N GLN A 557 -4.07 -20.45 5.12
CA GLN A 557 -3.24 -19.54 5.89
C GLN A 557 -4.07 -18.36 6.39
N TYR A 558 -3.96 -18.06 7.67
CA TYR A 558 -4.53 -16.88 8.30
C TYR A 558 -3.41 -16.01 8.85
N ASN A 559 -3.49 -14.71 8.56
CA ASN A 559 -2.58 -13.71 9.09
C ASN A 559 -3.38 -12.61 9.80
N GLU A 560 -2.90 -12.21 10.98
CA GLU A 560 -3.37 -11.02 11.66
C GLU A 560 -2.18 -10.29 12.28
N TYR A 561 -1.99 -9.03 11.96
CA TYR A 561 -0.96 -8.19 12.55
C TYR A 561 -1.34 -6.71 12.55
N VAL A 562 -0.75 -5.95 13.47
CA VAL A 562 -0.89 -4.49 13.51
C VAL A 562 -0.06 -3.85 12.39
N ARG A 563 -0.51 -2.72 11.88
CA ARG A 563 0.24 -1.94 10.89
C ARG A 563 1.61 -1.57 11.44
N LYS A 564 2.65 -1.75 10.62
CA LYS A 564 4.01 -1.35 10.94
C LYS A 564 4.19 0.15 10.82
N ALA A 565 5.01 0.72 11.70
CA ALA A 565 5.63 2.00 11.44
C ALA A 565 6.77 1.84 10.40
N ARG A 566 7.21 2.95 9.82
CA ARG A 566 8.28 2.96 8.81
C ARG A 566 9.61 2.40 9.33
N LEU A 567 9.91 2.65 10.60
CA LEU A 567 11.15 2.17 11.23
C LEU A 567 11.07 0.74 11.75
N ASP A 568 9.88 0.17 11.92
CA ASP A 568 9.71 -1.20 12.41
C ASP A 568 10.22 -2.24 11.40
N LEU A 569 11.03 -3.17 11.85
CA LEU A 569 11.53 -4.29 11.04
C LEU A 569 10.44 -5.35 10.79
N GLN A 570 9.57 -5.55 11.79
CA GLN A 570 8.45 -6.49 11.77
C GLN A 570 7.22 -5.88 12.43
N PRO A 571 6.01 -6.46 12.26
CA PRO A 571 4.85 -6.05 13.03
C PRO A 571 5.13 -6.14 14.54
N ARG A 572 4.70 -5.14 15.32
CA ARG A 572 4.88 -5.17 16.79
C ARG A 572 4.05 -6.25 17.46
N TRP A 573 2.88 -6.52 16.94
CA TRP A 573 1.98 -7.58 17.39
C TRP A 573 1.34 -8.25 16.21
N GLY A 574 1.23 -9.56 16.27
CA GLY A 574 0.52 -10.32 15.27
C GLY A 574 0.85 -11.80 15.31
N TYR A 575 0.17 -12.54 14.45
CA TYR A 575 0.43 -13.95 14.26
C TYR A 575 0.04 -14.42 12.87
N THR A 576 0.67 -15.51 12.45
CA THR A 576 0.35 -16.28 11.24
C THR A 576 0.07 -17.71 11.66
N LEU A 577 -1.00 -18.29 11.14
CA LEU A 577 -1.33 -19.70 11.29
C LEU A 577 -1.48 -20.31 9.90
N ARG A 578 -0.88 -21.47 9.67
CA ARG A 578 -1.03 -22.23 8.43
C ARG A 578 -1.26 -23.70 8.74
N ALA A 579 -2.24 -24.28 8.08
CA ALA A 579 -2.44 -25.72 8.02
C ALA A 579 -2.32 -26.19 6.57
N SER A 580 -1.57 -27.24 6.32
CA SER A 580 -1.30 -27.76 4.98
C SER A 580 -1.40 -29.27 4.95
N THR A 581 -1.80 -29.82 3.81
CA THR A 581 -1.72 -31.24 3.52
C THR A 581 -1.23 -31.46 2.10
N VAL A 582 -0.42 -32.51 1.92
CA VAL A 582 0.07 -32.98 0.62
C VAL A 582 -0.24 -34.44 0.49
N SER A 583 -0.82 -34.86 -0.62
CA SER A 583 -1.12 -36.28 -0.89
C SER A 583 -1.02 -36.56 -2.40
N ASN A 584 -0.80 -37.84 -2.73
CA ASN A 584 -1.00 -38.33 -4.09
C ASN A 584 -2.28 -39.16 -4.14
N PRO A 585 -3.40 -38.63 -4.64
CA PRO A 585 -4.67 -39.38 -4.66
C PRO A 585 -4.68 -40.49 -5.71
N PHE A 586 -3.71 -40.51 -6.64
CA PHE A 586 -3.65 -41.48 -7.73
C PHE A 586 -2.71 -42.68 -7.46
N SER A 587 -1.91 -42.61 -6.40
CA SER A 587 -0.98 -43.68 -6.04
C SER A 587 -0.75 -43.74 -4.53
N LYS A 588 -0.93 -44.92 -3.97
CA LYS A 588 -0.65 -45.20 -2.54
C LYS A 588 0.87 -45.30 -2.24
N LEU A 589 1.71 -45.26 -3.26
CA LEU A 589 3.18 -45.30 -3.09
C LEU A 589 3.73 -43.99 -2.53
N PHE A 590 2.99 -42.90 -2.67
CA PHE A 590 3.43 -41.59 -2.16
C PHE A 590 2.83 -41.34 -0.78
N ALA A 591 3.64 -40.90 0.14
CA ALA A 591 3.19 -40.58 1.48
C ALA A 591 2.20 -39.41 1.47
N THR A 592 1.22 -39.43 2.36
CA THR A 592 0.38 -38.28 2.69
C THR A 592 0.98 -37.60 3.91
N ALA A 593 1.16 -36.26 3.81
CA ALA A 593 1.65 -35.43 4.90
C ALA A 593 0.62 -34.38 5.27
N TRP A 594 0.61 -34.02 6.54
CA TRP A 594 -0.04 -32.80 7.03
C TRP A 594 0.89 -32.02 7.94
N SER A 595 0.75 -30.71 7.94
CA SER A 595 1.52 -29.82 8.80
C SER A 595 0.66 -28.71 9.37
N VAL A 596 1.09 -28.22 10.54
CA VAL A 596 0.58 -27.00 11.15
C VAL A 596 1.77 -26.11 11.50
N TYR A 597 1.68 -24.86 11.12
CA TYR A 597 2.68 -23.85 11.35
C TYR A 597 2.06 -22.63 12.04
N GLY A 598 2.72 -22.14 13.06
CA GLY A 598 2.36 -20.90 13.75
C GLY A 598 3.55 -19.99 13.91
N ARG A 599 3.32 -18.69 13.75
CA ARG A 599 4.31 -17.63 13.99
C ARG A 599 3.64 -16.52 14.79
N VAL A 600 4.33 -16.01 15.80
CA VAL A 600 3.87 -14.90 16.63
C VAL A 600 4.93 -13.79 16.59
N TYR A 601 4.47 -12.57 16.38
CA TYR A 601 5.28 -11.36 16.41
C TYR A 601 5.02 -10.62 17.72
N THR A 602 6.08 -10.22 18.41
CA THR A 602 6.02 -9.43 19.63
C THR A 602 7.05 -8.31 19.60
N PRO A 603 6.84 -7.20 20.35
CA PRO A 603 7.86 -6.19 20.55
C PRO A 603 9.12 -6.81 21.15
N GLY A 604 10.30 -6.26 20.82
CA GLY A 604 11.54 -6.54 21.50
C GLY A 604 11.74 -5.65 22.73
N LEU A 605 12.97 -5.61 23.24
CA LEU A 605 13.34 -4.87 24.46
C LEU A 605 13.30 -3.34 24.28
N PHE A 606 13.51 -2.86 23.06
CA PHE A 606 13.54 -1.43 22.73
C PHE A 606 12.61 -1.11 21.57
N LEU A 607 12.40 0.17 21.31
CA LEU A 607 11.62 0.65 20.18
C LEU A 607 12.24 0.12 18.86
N HIS A 608 11.40 -0.34 17.91
CA HIS A 608 11.79 -0.97 16.64
C HIS A 608 12.51 -2.31 16.75
N HIS A 609 12.74 -2.82 17.96
CA HIS A 609 13.16 -4.20 18.15
C HIS A 609 11.96 -5.14 18.06
N GLY A 610 12.17 -6.34 17.56
CA GLY A 610 11.14 -7.35 17.44
C GLY A 610 11.62 -8.74 17.84
N LEU A 611 10.72 -9.51 18.44
CA LEU A 611 10.93 -10.93 18.70
C LEU A 611 9.87 -11.72 17.93
N THR A 612 10.34 -12.62 17.07
CA THR A 612 9.49 -13.58 16.35
C THR A 612 9.66 -14.95 16.97
N LEU A 613 8.56 -15.58 17.36
CA LEU A 613 8.52 -16.97 17.77
C LEU A 613 7.75 -17.77 16.74
N ALA A 614 8.29 -18.90 16.28
CA ALA A 614 7.60 -19.78 15.36
C ALA A 614 7.69 -21.23 15.81
N ALA A 615 6.67 -22.03 15.45
CA ALA A 615 6.68 -23.47 15.64
C ALA A 615 5.99 -24.17 14.47
N ALA A 616 6.50 -25.33 14.09
CA ALA A 616 5.93 -26.19 13.06
C ALA A 616 5.86 -27.62 13.55
N TYR A 617 4.79 -28.31 13.19
CA TYR A 617 4.67 -29.74 13.37
C TYR A 617 4.19 -30.39 12.08
N GLN A 618 4.88 -31.44 11.65
CA GLN A 618 4.52 -32.23 10.47
C GLN A 618 4.46 -33.72 10.81
N ARG A 619 3.54 -34.41 10.21
CA ARG A 619 3.46 -35.87 10.24
C ARG A 619 3.16 -36.40 8.85
N THR A 620 3.82 -37.50 8.46
CA THR A 620 3.58 -38.20 7.22
C THR A 620 3.18 -39.65 7.52
N THR A 621 2.48 -40.27 6.58
CA THR A 621 2.27 -41.72 6.60
C THR A 621 3.61 -42.42 6.40
N ASP A 622 3.79 -43.62 7.02
CA ASP A 622 5.04 -44.37 6.89
C ASP A 622 5.11 -45.14 5.55
N VAL A 623 4.97 -44.39 4.46
CA VAL A 623 5.02 -44.89 3.09
C VAL A 623 6.22 -44.26 2.39
N PHE A 624 6.93 -45.03 1.61
CA PHE A 624 8.04 -44.52 0.80
C PHE A 624 7.52 -43.97 -0.55
N PRO A 625 8.11 -42.86 -1.09
CA PRO A 625 9.12 -42.02 -0.47
C PRO A 625 8.52 -41.08 0.59
N MET A 626 9.34 -40.73 1.56
CA MET A 626 8.95 -39.73 2.57
C MET A 626 8.90 -38.34 1.95
N ILE A 627 7.95 -37.56 2.44
CA ILE A 627 7.82 -36.15 2.04
C ILE A 627 8.79 -35.32 2.87
N ASN A 628 9.48 -34.37 2.20
CA ASN A 628 10.31 -33.37 2.85
C ASN A 628 9.46 -32.48 3.77
N VAL A 629 10.13 -31.79 4.69
CA VAL A 629 9.47 -30.80 5.56
C VAL A 629 8.80 -29.72 4.74
N ILE A 630 7.52 -29.48 5.00
CA ILE A 630 6.68 -28.57 4.21
C ILE A 630 6.85 -27.10 4.65
N ASP A 631 7.06 -26.84 5.96
CA ASP A 631 7.03 -25.49 6.49
C ASP A 631 8.43 -24.87 6.60
N PHE A 632 9.20 -25.13 7.64
CA PHE A 632 10.55 -24.58 7.74
C PHE A 632 11.55 -25.59 8.27
N GLN A 633 12.80 -25.46 7.85
CA GLN A 633 13.94 -26.25 8.30
C GLN A 633 14.94 -25.36 9.04
N PRO A 634 15.70 -25.91 10.01
CA PRO A 634 16.78 -25.21 10.66
C PRO A 634 17.84 -24.76 9.64
N ARG A 635 18.33 -23.54 9.81
CA ARG A 635 19.35 -22.95 8.94
C ARG A 635 20.64 -23.80 8.99
N GLY A 636 21.26 -23.99 7.83
CA GLY A 636 22.54 -24.73 7.70
C GLY A 636 22.41 -26.25 7.62
N TYR A 637 21.20 -26.79 7.52
CA TYR A 637 20.94 -28.20 7.27
C TYR A 637 20.32 -28.42 5.90
N ASP A 638 20.69 -29.55 5.26
CA ASP A 638 20.07 -29.98 4.00
C ASP A 638 18.62 -30.41 4.21
N GLN A 639 17.96 -30.74 3.09
CA GLN A 639 16.55 -31.15 3.11
C GLN A 639 16.35 -32.37 4.01
N ILE A 640 15.47 -32.20 5.03
CA ILE A 640 15.10 -33.26 5.95
C ILE A 640 13.85 -33.97 5.41
N ALA A 641 13.98 -35.26 5.11
CA ALA A 641 12.86 -36.14 4.79
C ALA A 641 12.54 -37.02 6.02
N THR A 642 11.33 -36.94 6.54
CA THR A 642 10.99 -37.59 7.80
C THR A 642 9.49 -37.92 7.89
N THR A 643 9.13 -38.87 8.73
CA THR A 643 7.72 -39.20 9.04
C THR A 643 7.14 -38.34 10.16
N SER A 644 7.98 -37.77 11.03
CA SER A 644 7.53 -36.89 12.11
C SER A 644 8.57 -35.82 12.37
N TYR A 645 8.13 -34.59 12.34
CA TYR A 645 8.96 -33.40 12.47
C TYR A 645 8.31 -32.37 13.40
N PHE A 646 9.08 -31.84 14.32
CA PHE A 646 8.74 -30.66 15.11
C PHE A 646 9.88 -29.69 15.06
N ALA A 647 9.60 -28.42 14.84
CA ALA A 647 10.59 -27.37 14.95
C ALA A 647 10.03 -26.16 15.69
N ALA A 648 10.92 -25.41 16.31
CA ALA A 648 10.64 -24.12 16.92
C ALA A 648 11.78 -23.15 16.64
N SER A 649 11.47 -21.86 16.47
CA SER A 649 12.47 -20.81 16.35
C SER A 649 12.14 -19.60 17.22
N ALA A 650 13.20 -18.87 17.60
CA ALA A 650 13.15 -17.56 18.22
C ALA A 650 14.14 -16.66 17.47
N ASP A 651 13.63 -15.63 16.80
CA ASP A 651 14.41 -14.69 16.00
C ASP A 651 14.25 -13.29 16.60
N TYR A 652 15.37 -12.66 17.01
CA TYR A 652 15.40 -11.33 17.59
C TYR A 652 16.03 -10.35 16.61
N LEU A 653 15.19 -9.44 16.08
CA LEU A 653 15.55 -8.46 15.07
C LEU A 653 15.68 -7.07 15.69
N PHE A 654 16.73 -6.33 15.31
CA PHE A 654 16.87 -4.95 15.73
C PHE A 654 17.66 -4.10 14.74
N PRO A 655 17.34 -2.80 14.61
CA PRO A 655 18.13 -1.88 13.82
C PRO A 655 19.41 -1.51 14.58
N VAL A 656 20.54 -1.55 13.87
CA VAL A 656 21.85 -1.16 14.42
C VAL A 656 22.15 0.30 14.09
N ALA A 657 21.90 0.71 12.86
CA ALA A 657 22.18 2.07 12.40
C ALA A 657 21.30 2.46 11.21
N TYR A 658 21.10 3.76 11.07
CA TYR A 658 20.48 4.40 9.91
C TYR A 658 21.51 5.35 9.28
N PRO A 659 22.42 4.84 8.41
CA PRO A 659 23.52 5.63 7.86
C PRO A 659 23.02 6.73 6.94
N ASP A 660 21.90 6.50 6.21
CA ASP A 660 21.37 7.41 5.20
C ASP A 660 22.49 7.95 4.30
N TRP A 661 23.37 7.04 3.84
CA TRP A 661 24.59 7.34 3.11
C TRP A 661 24.63 6.60 1.77
N GLY A 662 25.22 7.23 0.77
CA GLY A 662 25.39 6.58 -0.52
C GLY A 662 26.41 7.20 -1.43
N VAL A 663 26.79 6.43 -2.44
CA VAL A 663 27.60 6.89 -3.57
C VAL A 663 26.65 7.24 -4.72
N SER A 664 26.66 8.51 -5.12
CA SER A 664 25.75 9.04 -6.13
C SER A 664 25.67 8.17 -7.39
N GLY A 665 24.46 7.70 -7.71
CA GLY A 665 24.18 6.90 -8.91
C GLY A 665 24.51 5.42 -8.80
N VAL A 666 25.18 4.96 -7.73
CA VAL A 666 25.57 3.54 -7.56
C VAL A 666 24.69 2.85 -6.54
N PHE A 667 24.66 3.35 -5.30
CA PHE A 667 23.81 2.80 -4.24
C PHE A 667 23.54 3.82 -3.14
N PHE A 668 22.47 3.56 -2.37
CA PHE A 668 22.14 4.28 -1.16
C PHE A 668 21.84 3.29 -0.03
N LEU A 669 22.60 3.34 1.08
CA LEU A 669 22.43 2.51 2.26
C LEU A 669 21.51 3.22 3.25
N LYS A 670 20.33 2.66 3.47
CA LYS A 670 19.29 3.25 4.31
C LYS A 670 19.38 2.80 5.76
N ARG A 671 19.53 1.49 5.97
CA ARG A 671 19.50 0.89 7.31
C ARG A 671 20.42 -0.33 7.37
N ILE A 672 21.00 -0.53 8.54
CA ILE A 672 21.72 -1.77 8.92
C ILE A 672 20.93 -2.38 10.06
N SER A 673 20.54 -3.63 9.93
CA SER A 673 19.83 -4.39 10.96
C SER A 673 20.53 -5.72 11.25
N LEU A 674 20.28 -6.25 12.43
CA LEU A 674 20.84 -7.52 12.91
C LEU A 674 19.69 -8.46 13.28
N ASP A 675 19.81 -9.71 12.88
CA ASP A 675 18.94 -10.82 13.24
C ASP A 675 19.75 -11.84 14.05
N LEU A 676 19.33 -12.12 15.27
CA LEU A 676 19.87 -13.19 16.10
C LEU A 676 18.85 -14.30 16.18
N SER A 677 19.20 -15.49 15.72
CA SER A 677 18.28 -16.61 15.65
C SER A 677 18.72 -17.82 16.48
N PHE A 678 17.77 -18.42 17.16
CA PHE A 678 17.88 -19.74 17.74
C PHE A 678 16.80 -20.64 17.14
N GLN A 679 17.21 -21.83 16.69
CA GLN A 679 16.27 -22.80 16.12
C GLN A 679 16.53 -24.18 16.72
N TYR A 680 15.43 -24.89 16.98
CA TYR A 680 15.43 -26.25 17.44
C TYR A 680 14.56 -27.10 16.52
N ALA A 681 15.03 -28.29 16.17
CA ALA A 681 14.19 -29.28 15.50
C ALA A 681 14.39 -30.67 16.10
N ARG A 682 13.29 -31.44 16.09
CA ARG A 682 13.25 -32.86 16.41
C ARG A 682 12.59 -33.59 15.25
N TYR A 683 13.25 -34.61 14.73
CA TYR A 683 12.71 -35.43 13.66
C TYR A 683 13.03 -36.90 13.86
N LEU A 684 12.28 -37.82 13.18
CA LEU A 684 12.55 -39.23 13.18
C LEU A 684 13.38 -39.59 11.94
N GLU A 685 14.62 -39.98 12.15
CA GLU A 685 15.48 -40.53 11.11
C GLU A 685 15.19 -42.00 10.92
N PRO A 686 14.96 -42.51 9.69
CA PRO A 686 14.73 -43.92 9.48
C PRO A 686 16.05 -44.71 9.55
N GLU A 687 16.14 -45.58 10.52
CA GLU A 687 17.20 -46.59 10.61
C GLU A 687 16.66 -47.95 10.19
N TYR A 688 17.42 -48.65 9.35
CA TYR A 688 17.08 -49.98 8.89
C TYR A 688 17.99 -50.99 9.58
N PHE A 689 17.40 -52.06 10.18
CA PHE A 689 18.13 -53.13 10.84
C PHE A 689 17.55 -54.48 10.47
N ILE A 690 18.38 -55.53 10.50
CA ILE A 690 17.97 -56.90 10.29
C ILE A 690 17.66 -57.50 11.68
N ASP A 691 16.43 -57.94 11.89
CA ASP A 691 16.06 -58.67 13.11
C ASP A 691 16.60 -60.09 13.02
N LEU A 692 17.67 -60.37 13.74
CA LEU A 692 18.30 -61.68 13.83
C LEU A 692 17.66 -62.58 14.91
N THR A 693 16.67 -62.05 15.67
CA THR A 693 16.05 -62.82 16.78
C THR A 693 14.91 -63.73 16.34
N GLY A 694 14.52 -63.69 15.07
CA GLY A 694 13.59 -64.65 14.47
C GLY A 694 12.11 -64.52 14.88
N THR A 695 11.75 -63.55 15.67
CA THR A 695 10.36 -63.36 16.18
C THR A 695 9.43 -62.66 15.18
N ALA A 696 9.96 -62.07 14.09
CA ALA A 696 9.16 -61.33 13.09
C ALA A 696 9.53 -61.66 11.62
N GLY A 697 10.08 -62.87 11.35
CA GLY A 697 10.54 -63.26 10.02
C GLY A 697 11.86 -62.54 9.64
N ASN A 698 12.79 -63.24 8.96
CA ASN A 698 14.12 -62.73 8.56
C ASN A 698 14.03 -61.57 7.57
N GLY A 699 13.40 -60.47 7.96
CA GLY A 699 13.18 -59.25 7.13
C GLY A 699 13.82 -58.00 7.72
N LEU A 700 14.17 -57.12 6.86
CA LEU A 700 14.67 -55.80 7.21
C LEU A 700 13.54 -55.01 7.90
N GLN A 701 13.78 -54.57 9.12
CA GLN A 701 12.87 -53.74 9.89
C GLN A 701 13.32 -52.30 9.86
N LYS A 702 12.35 -51.35 9.87
CA LYS A 702 12.55 -49.93 9.91
C LYS A 702 12.20 -49.39 11.29
N ARG A 703 13.11 -48.62 11.89
CA ARG A 703 12.88 -47.95 13.16
C ARG A 703 13.11 -46.45 12.98
N GLY A 704 12.20 -45.64 13.49
CA GLY A 704 12.42 -44.17 13.56
C GLY A 704 13.26 -43.83 14.80
N VAL A 705 14.45 -43.31 14.59
CA VAL A 705 15.33 -42.82 15.66
C VAL A 705 15.19 -41.30 15.81
N PRO A 706 14.85 -40.78 17.02
CA PRO A 706 14.70 -39.36 17.21
C PRO A 706 16.07 -38.66 17.11
N ARG A 707 16.16 -37.65 16.26
CA ARG A 707 17.29 -36.74 16.13
C ARG A 707 16.90 -35.36 16.61
N HIS A 708 17.85 -34.64 17.18
CA HIS A 708 17.71 -33.30 17.69
C HIS A 708 18.73 -32.39 17.01
N ILE A 709 18.27 -31.26 16.53
CA ILE A 709 19.09 -30.22 15.89
C ILE A 709 18.93 -28.93 16.68
N TYR A 710 20.05 -28.27 16.93
CA TYR A 710 20.10 -26.95 17.54
C TYR A 710 20.95 -26.06 16.64
N THR A 711 20.41 -24.92 16.22
CA THR A 711 21.17 -23.94 15.47
C THR A 711 21.11 -22.58 16.15
N PHE A 712 22.25 -21.91 16.17
CA PHE A 712 22.40 -20.53 16.52
C PHE A 712 22.90 -19.78 15.30
N GLY A 713 22.31 -18.66 15.00
CA GLY A 713 22.67 -17.88 13.84
C GLY A 713 22.60 -16.39 14.07
N GLY A 714 23.30 -15.65 13.24
CA GLY A 714 23.18 -14.22 13.14
C GLY A 714 23.24 -13.82 11.68
N ALA A 715 22.44 -12.83 11.31
CA ALA A 715 22.45 -12.25 9.97
C ALA A 715 22.52 -10.73 10.07
N VAL A 716 23.35 -10.12 9.23
CA VAL A 716 23.37 -8.67 9.02
C VAL A 716 22.58 -8.39 7.74
N SER A 717 21.55 -7.57 7.85
CA SER A 717 20.75 -7.12 6.72
C SER A 717 21.04 -5.66 6.42
N LEU A 718 21.23 -5.36 5.14
CA LEU A 718 21.50 -4.02 4.62
C LEU A 718 20.34 -3.62 3.71
N ASP A 719 19.60 -2.57 4.07
CA ASP A 719 18.59 -1.99 3.20
C ASP A 719 19.29 -1.02 2.24
N ILE A 720 19.44 -1.47 0.99
CA ILE A 720 20.18 -0.75 -0.05
C ILE A 720 19.23 -0.43 -1.21
N ALA A 721 19.29 0.80 -1.73
CA ALA A 721 18.70 1.14 -3.03
C ALA A 721 19.81 1.16 -4.10
N PRO A 722 19.99 0.08 -4.88
CA PRO A 722 20.97 0.04 -5.94
C PRO A 722 20.50 0.90 -7.11
N PHE A 723 21.42 1.61 -7.76
CA PHE A 723 21.16 2.44 -8.95
C PHE A 723 19.97 3.40 -8.82
N ARG A 724 19.64 3.84 -7.57
CA ARG A 724 18.45 4.62 -7.23
C ARG A 724 17.11 3.93 -7.53
N MET A 725 17.10 2.65 -7.81
CA MET A 725 15.86 1.89 -7.89
C MET A 725 15.27 1.77 -6.48
N PRO A 726 13.97 2.03 -6.30
CA PRO A 726 13.32 1.71 -5.04
C PRO A 726 13.36 0.19 -4.89
N ALA A 727 14.26 -0.31 -4.08
CA ALA A 727 14.22 -1.68 -3.59
C ALA A 727 13.48 -1.63 -2.25
N GLU A 728 12.25 -2.11 -2.24
CA GLU A 728 11.48 -2.38 -1.03
C GLU A 728 11.86 -3.75 -0.46
#